data_0b8652d92033c9f542be7204a3a29567
#
_entry.id   0b8652d92033c9f542be7204a3a29567
#
_cell.length_a   1.000
_cell.length_b   1.000
_cell.length_c   1.000
_cell.angle_alpha   90.00
_cell.angle_beta   90.00
_cell.angle_gamma   90.00
#
_symmetry.space_group_name_H-M   'P 1'
#
loop_
_entity.id
_entity.type
_entity.pdbx_description
1 polymer ?
#
loop_
_entity_poly.entity_id
_entity_poly.type
_entity_poly.pdbx_seq_one_letter_code
_entity_poly.pdbx_strand_id
1 'polypeptide(L)'
;MYKYFKIILILILAVNNIYGQYSYTNYQLSPREYTLAGISIDGVVHLDHEIVIQKSGLVRGEKITIPGDKISKAITNLWDQGLFSQVSISKEKTQGKNLFIRIKLKESPRMSRYSFSGISKSEADQLRDDLDLYSGKIITESLKMNVKKISRNYFIGKGFLKAKASISTKNDTLVNNSKIMKIDIEKGVRYKINEIIIEGNSSLSSEKLKRLMKETKEKKWYRFYKRSMFQNSLFEQDKEKIIEKYNQIAHRDAQIVSDTIVDFDENTINILFRIEEGNQYFIRNIEWSGNQKYSTGLLDTILGIKKGDLYDQATLDTKLFMNPNGNDISSLYMDDGYLFFQVTPLEKKIEYDSVDLEIKIYEGKQARIKKVNVNGNTKTSDHVILRDMYTHPGDLFSRDAIIRTQRQLAQNGYFDPEKLGVNPIPNPNDGTVDIDYEVVERPNDQIELSGGWGNNSLVGTLGLTFNNFSAKKLFKKGSWSPLPSGDGQRLSIRAQSSGYFFQSYNMSFTEPWLGGKKPNSFTISAFHSMQSYDRKFMFDSLDAEGNNVVNENRRFIKITGVSVGLGKRLKWPDDYFSVYYEAGYQHYKLNNFGSIFSFANGYVNNPYVQWRISRNSIDQPLYPRSGSSITLSLKSSVYPYSRINNIEDHSILSDQEKYKFLQYNKFKFTSSWFTPISKNKKLVVNARLGFGLLNGWNKDLGAPPFERFYLGGSGLSGFNLDGREIIALRGYDEQTISTNTGD
;
A
#
# COMPACT_ATOMS: atom_id res chain seq x y z
N MET A 1 18.92 70.72 -27.43
CA MET A 1 18.93 69.62 -28.42
C MET A 1 20.13 69.62 -29.36
N TYR A 2 20.61 70.77 -29.85
CA TYR A 2 21.72 70.83 -30.84
C TYR A 2 23.13 70.46 -30.30
N LYS A 3 23.39 70.56 -28.99
CA LYS A 3 24.67 70.17 -28.39
C LYS A 3 24.87 68.67 -28.27
N TYR A 4 23.80 67.91 -28.01
CA TYR A 4 23.91 66.46 -27.90
C TYR A 4 23.97 65.74 -29.24
N PHE A 5 23.41 66.34 -30.31
CA PHE A 5 23.51 65.81 -31.64
C PHE A 5 24.93 65.84 -32.22
N LYS A 6 25.71 66.86 -31.89
CA LYS A 6 27.15 66.92 -32.26
C LYS A 6 28.00 65.91 -31.53
N ILE A 7 27.70 65.61 -30.26
CA ILE A 7 28.43 64.60 -29.49
C ILE A 7 28.12 63.19 -29.99
N ILE A 8 26.88 62.90 -30.33
CA ILE A 8 26.46 61.61 -30.92
C ILE A 8 27.07 61.43 -32.33
N LEU A 9 27.16 62.48 -33.16
CA LEU A 9 27.76 62.40 -34.49
C LEU A 9 29.29 62.21 -34.40
N ILE A 10 29.98 62.77 -33.39
CA ILE A 10 31.41 62.57 -33.15
C ILE A 10 31.67 61.14 -32.58
N LEU A 11 30.78 60.61 -31.75
CA LEU A 11 30.84 59.24 -31.29
C LEU A 11 30.60 58.20 -32.40
N ILE A 12 29.70 58.48 -33.32
CA ILE A 12 29.44 57.61 -34.51
C ILE A 12 30.64 57.65 -35.49
N LEU A 13 31.31 58.78 -35.65
CA LEU A 13 32.53 58.90 -36.46
C LEU A 13 33.78 58.30 -35.76
N ALA A 14 33.84 58.27 -34.46
CA ALA A 14 34.92 57.61 -33.72
C ALA A 14 34.81 56.08 -33.75
N VAL A 15 33.59 55.52 -33.81
CA VAL A 15 33.38 54.05 -33.87
C VAL A 15 33.79 53.46 -35.21
N ASN A 16 33.77 54.25 -36.31
CA ASN A 16 34.20 53.77 -37.63
C ASN A 16 35.71 53.72 -37.85
N ASN A 17 36.52 54.20 -36.93
CA ASN A 17 37.98 54.13 -37.02
C ASN A 17 38.63 53.11 -36.11
N ILE A 18 37.87 52.28 -35.41
CA ILE A 18 38.38 51.18 -34.53
C ILE A 18 38.30 49.82 -35.27
N TYR A 19 37.98 49.77 -36.54
CA TYR A 19 38.30 48.58 -37.34
C TYR A 19 39.79 48.66 -37.66
N GLY A 20 40.60 48.30 -36.68
CA GLY A 20 41.99 47.99 -36.91
C GLY A 20 42.02 46.92 -37.99
N GLN A 21 42.70 47.23 -39.05
CA GLN A 21 43.08 46.27 -40.09
C GLN A 21 43.85 45.11 -39.41
N TYR A 22 43.11 44.08 -38.98
CA TYR A 22 43.72 42.76 -38.91
C TYR A 22 43.96 42.36 -40.36
N SER A 23 45.15 42.59 -40.84
CA SER A 23 45.69 41.92 -42.03
C SER A 23 45.65 40.44 -41.78
N TYR A 24 44.50 39.81 -42.10
CA TYR A 24 44.52 38.40 -42.40
C TYR A 24 45.35 38.24 -43.64
N THR A 25 46.61 37.90 -43.49
CA THR A 25 47.36 37.23 -44.54
C THR A 25 46.58 35.93 -44.82
N ASN A 26 45.62 36.04 -45.74
CA ASN A 26 45.03 34.88 -46.36
C ASN A 26 46.11 34.14 -47.10
N TYR A 27 46.83 33.26 -46.40
CA TYR A 27 47.44 32.13 -47.07
C TYR A 27 46.23 31.29 -47.57
N GLN A 28 45.78 31.60 -48.74
CA GLN A 28 44.96 30.67 -49.54
C GLN A 28 45.89 29.50 -49.85
N LEU A 29 46.04 28.59 -48.91
CA LEU A 29 46.57 27.29 -49.17
C LEU A 29 45.58 26.63 -50.12
N SER A 30 45.94 26.61 -51.44
CA SER A 30 45.17 25.87 -52.42
C SER A 30 44.99 24.43 -51.90
N PRO A 31 43.77 23.91 -51.86
CA PRO A 31 43.51 22.55 -51.38
C PRO A 31 44.39 21.56 -52.12
N ARG A 32 45.22 20.81 -51.38
CA ARG A 32 46.05 19.78 -51.95
C ARG A 32 45.62 18.43 -51.49
N GLU A 33 45.56 17.46 -52.38
CA GLU A 33 45.22 16.10 -52.07
C GLU A 33 46.46 15.33 -51.60
N TYR A 34 46.33 14.63 -50.47
CA TYR A 34 47.33 13.80 -49.86
C TYR A 34 46.76 12.44 -49.54
N THR A 35 47.60 11.38 -49.51
CA THR A 35 47.27 10.07 -48.98
C THR A 35 47.68 10.03 -47.51
N LEU A 36 46.78 9.71 -46.64
CA LEU A 36 47.05 9.64 -45.18
C LEU A 36 47.85 8.38 -44.83
N ALA A 37 49.20 8.52 -44.82
CA ALA A 37 50.10 7.36 -44.67
C ALA A 37 50.29 6.95 -43.21
N GLY A 38 50.14 7.86 -42.25
CA GLY A 38 50.30 7.56 -40.83
C GLY A 38 49.55 8.53 -39.92
N ILE A 39 49.05 7.98 -38.80
CA ILE A 39 48.42 8.73 -37.74
C ILE A 39 49.15 8.39 -36.45
N SER A 40 49.71 9.37 -35.79
CA SER A 40 50.27 9.25 -34.43
C SER A 40 49.33 9.93 -33.45
N ILE A 41 49.18 9.34 -32.25
CA ILE A 41 48.36 9.88 -31.17
C ILE A 41 49.27 10.21 -30.00
N ASP A 42 49.05 11.35 -29.40
CA ASP A 42 49.79 11.84 -28.22
C ASP A 42 48.82 12.36 -27.15
N GLY A 43 49.14 12.10 -25.89
CA GLY A 43 48.44 12.62 -24.73
C GLY A 43 47.22 11.80 -24.26
N VAL A 44 47.11 10.54 -24.69
CA VAL A 44 46.10 9.56 -24.23
C VAL A 44 46.70 8.65 -23.18
N VAL A 45 45.98 8.46 -22.08
CA VAL A 45 46.45 7.65 -20.92
C VAL A 45 45.60 6.39 -20.71
N HIS A 46 44.29 6.44 -20.96
CA HIS A 46 43.37 5.37 -20.62
C HIS A 46 42.68 4.73 -21.84
N LEU A 47 42.85 5.30 -23.05
CA LEU A 47 42.19 4.86 -24.25
C LEU A 47 43.21 4.23 -25.20
N ASP A 48 42.80 3.14 -25.89
CA ASP A 48 43.59 2.56 -26.95
C ASP A 48 43.69 3.49 -28.16
N HIS A 49 44.87 3.63 -28.72
CA HIS A 49 45.16 4.48 -29.85
C HIS A 49 44.33 4.13 -31.10
N GLU A 50 44.14 2.81 -31.36
CA GLU A 50 43.36 2.37 -32.54
C GLU A 50 41.87 2.72 -32.38
N ILE A 51 41.32 2.67 -31.16
CA ILE A 51 39.95 3.10 -30.88
C ILE A 51 39.78 4.61 -31.12
N VAL A 52 40.78 5.41 -30.74
CA VAL A 52 40.76 6.84 -30.99
C VAL A 52 40.83 7.17 -32.49
N ILE A 53 41.66 6.44 -33.25
CA ILE A 53 41.71 6.59 -34.71
C ILE A 53 40.36 6.22 -35.32
N GLN A 54 39.77 5.12 -34.95
CA GLN A 54 38.45 4.70 -35.44
C GLN A 54 37.37 5.76 -35.12
N LYS A 55 37.35 6.28 -33.90
CA LYS A 55 36.39 7.32 -33.49
C LYS A 55 36.61 8.65 -34.19
N SER A 56 37.83 8.98 -34.60
CA SER A 56 38.11 10.18 -35.42
C SER A 56 37.48 10.11 -36.83
N GLY A 57 37.22 8.90 -37.31
CA GLY A 57 36.74 8.67 -38.69
C GLY A 57 37.81 8.83 -39.75
N LEU A 58 39.11 8.87 -39.36
CA LEU A 58 40.22 8.93 -40.27
C LEU A 58 40.72 7.50 -40.56
N VAL A 59 40.97 7.17 -41.85
CA VAL A 59 41.43 5.84 -42.27
C VAL A 59 42.80 5.96 -42.90
N ARG A 60 43.75 5.11 -42.44
CA ARG A 60 45.08 5.03 -43.08
C ARG A 60 44.95 4.57 -44.51
N GLY A 61 45.64 5.24 -45.47
CA GLY A 61 45.57 4.96 -46.89
C GLY A 61 44.47 5.79 -47.63
N GLU A 62 43.63 6.50 -46.92
CA GLU A 62 42.59 7.34 -47.53
C GLU A 62 43.15 8.64 -48.10
N LYS A 63 42.57 9.09 -49.22
CA LYS A 63 42.89 10.41 -49.82
C LYS A 63 42.13 11.50 -49.06
N ILE A 64 42.87 12.50 -48.58
CA ILE A 64 42.34 13.65 -47.87
C ILE A 64 42.84 14.95 -48.49
N THR A 65 41.98 15.96 -48.48
CA THR A 65 42.33 17.31 -48.95
C THR A 65 42.65 18.20 -47.74
N ILE A 66 43.78 18.91 -47.80
CA ILE A 66 44.16 19.86 -46.74
C ILE A 66 44.45 21.24 -47.37
N PRO A 67 43.81 22.29 -46.83
CA PRO A 67 42.71 22.28 -45.89
C PRO A 67 41.45 21.64 -46.43
N GLY A 68 40.65 20.97 -45.59
CA GLY A 68 39.42 20.30 -46.02
C GLY A 68 38.62 19.75 -44.85
N ASP A 69 37.36 19.40 -45.14
CA ASP A 69 36.33 19.02 -44.18
C ASP A 69 36.66 17.75 -43.37
N LYS A 70 37.44 16.84 -43.90
CA LYS A 70 37.78 15.57 -43.24
C LYS A 70 38.49 15.79 -41.89
N ILE A 71 39.46 16.70 -41.82
CA ILE A 71 40.16 17.05 -40.57
C ILE A 71 39.24 17.75 -39.60
N SER A 72 38.42 18.67 -40.08
CA SER A 72 37.42 19.36 -39.23
C SER A 72 36.44 18.37 -38.65
N LYS A 73 35.91 17.44 -39.47
CA LYS A 73 35.03 16.35 -39.02
C LYS A 73 35.67 15.45 -38.01
N ALA A 74 36.96 15.07 -38.20
CA ALA A 74 37.72 14.25 -37.27
C ALA A 74 37.86 14.93 -35.90
N ILE A 75 38.13 16.24 -35.87
CA ILE A 75 38.15 17.04 -34.63
C ILE A 75 36.79 17.04 -33.97
N THR A 76 35.72 17.32 -34.73
CA THR A 76 34.33 17.31 -34.22
C THR A 76 33.95 15.92 -33.66
N ASN A 77 34.21 14.85 -34.42
CA ASN A 77 33.91 13.49 -33.99
C ASN A 77 34.58 13.12 -32.68
N LEU A 78 35.88 13.50 -32.52
CA LEU A 78 36.58 13.27 -31.26
C LEU A 78 36.06 14.14 -30.12
N TRP A 79 35.70 15.38 -30.41
CA TRP A 79 35.14 16.32 -29.46
C TRP A 79 33.76 15.88 -28.94
N ASP A 80 32.90 15.43 -29.85
CA ASP A 80 31.54 14.96 -29.53
C ASP A 80 31.50 13.71 -28.66
N GLN A 81 32.62 12.96 -28.58
CA GLN A 81 32.72 11.85 -27.62
C GLN A 81 32.71 12.36 -26.14
N GLY A 82 32.96 13.65 -25.87
CA GLY A 82 33.04 14.19 -24.52
C GLY A 82 34.21 13.68 -23.67
N LEU A 83 35.08 12.86 -24.25
CA LEU A 83 36.20 12.21 -23.56
C LEU A 83 37.44 13.10 -23.44
N PHE A 84 37.53 14.14 -24.26
CA PHE A 84 38.71 14.99 -24.38
C PHE A 84 38.43 16.44 -23.99
N SER A 85 39.32 17.04 -23.24
CA SER A 85 39.29 18.45 -22.87
C SER A 85 40.01 19.33 -23.91
N GLN A 86 40.82 18.74 -24.76
CA GLN A 86 41.49 19.40 -25.86
C GLN A 86 41.72 18.40 -26.98
N VAL A 87 41.44 18.81 -28.25
CA VAL A 87 41.66 18.04 -29.44
C VAL A 87 42.38 18.95 -30.42
N SER A 88 43.54 18.53 -30.93
CA SER A 88 44.22 19.25 -32.00
C SER A 88 44.84 18.24 -32.96
N ILE A 89 44.76 18.52 -34.26
CA ILE A 89 45.38 17.73 -35.31
C ILE A 89 46.41 18.59 -36.04
N SER A 90 47.63 18.12 -36.07
CA SER A 90 48.71 18.81 -36.69
C SER A 90 49.39 17.92 -37.73
N LYS A 91 49.96 18.57 -38.75
CA LYS A 91 50.81 17.89 -39.71
C LYS A 91 52.15 17.55 -39.04
N GLU A 92 52.54 16.32 -39.09
CA GLU A 92 53.81 15.85 -38.53
C GLU A 92 54.90 15.91 -39.58
N LYS A 93 54.69 15.27 -40.75
CA LYS A 93 55.61 15.33 -41.91
C LYS A 93 54.89 15.01 -43.21
N THR A 94 55.49 15.36 -44.35
CA THR A 94 55.03 15.02 -45.68
C THR A 94 56.14 14.40 -46.46
N GLN A 95 55.93 13.28 -47.12
CA GLN A 95 56.87 12.60 -48.01
C GLN A 95 56.19 12.42 -49.37
N GLY A 96 56.48 13.32 -50.30
CA GLY A 96 55.78 13.40 -51.58
C GLY A 96 54.27 13.66 -51.41
N LYS A 97 53.43 12.71 -51.84
CA LYS A 97 51.96 12.75 -51.62
C LYS A 97 51.53 12.10 -50.31
N ASN A 98 52.43 11.49 -49.55
CA ASN A 98 52.13 10.84 -48.29
C ASN A 98 52.18 11.86 -47.14
N LEU A 99 51.08 11.92 -46.38
CA LEU A 99 50.90 12.78 -45.24
C LEU A 99 50.90 11.97 -43.94
N PHE A 100 51.64 12.45 -42.94
CA PHE A 100 51.63 11.95 -41.59
C PHE A 100 51.03 13.04 -40.69
N ILE A 101 50.04 12.68 -39.90
CA ILE A 101 49.38 13.60 -39.00
C ILE A 101 49.56 13.14 -37.56
N ARG A 102 49.61 14.12 -36.69
CA ARG A 102 49.64 13.90 -35.23
C ARG A 102 48.35 14.44 -34.61
N ILE A 103 47.61 13.56 -33.94
CA ILE A 103 46.44 13.91 -33.14
C ILE A 103 46.95 14.09 -31.73
N LYS A 104 46.94 15.33 -31.24
CA LYS A 104 47.28 15.63 -29.84
C LYS A 104 45.99 15.83 -29.05
N LEU A 105 45.83 15.00 -28.05
CA LEU A 105 44.63 14.95 -27.20
C LEU A 105 44.99 15.24 -25.75
N LYS A 106 44.02 15.76 -25.02
CA LYS A 106 44.10 15.84 -23.57
C LYS A 106 42.83 15.20 -23.05
N GLU A 107 42.93 14.06 -22.39
CA GLU A 107 41.79 13.37 -21.80
C GLU A 107 41.14 14.27 -20.72
N SER A 108 39.82 14.28 -20.70
CA SER A 108 39.06 14.86 -19.60
C SER A 108 39.30 14.08 -18.32
N PRO A 109 39.56 14.74 -17.18
CA PRO A 109 39.86 14.04 -15.93
C PRO A 109 38.69 13.21 -15.47
N ARG A 110 38.97 12.03 -14.94
CA ARG A 110 37.97 11.14 -14.36
C ARG A 110 37.81 11.41 -12.86
N MET A 111 36.62 11.16 -12.34
CA MET A 111 36.36 11.27 -10.91
C MET A 111 36.88 10.03 -10.18
N SER A 112 37.88 10.19 -9.28
CA SER A 112 38.34 9.08 -8.44
C SER A 112 37.39 8.85 -7.27
N ARG A 113 36.96 9.89 -6.64
CA ARG A 113 35.98 9.89 -5.53
C ARG A 113 35.31 11.25 -5.41
N TYR A 114 34.21 11.28 -4.66
CA TYR A 114 33.54 12.52 -4.34
C TYR A 114 33.14 12.55 -2.86
N SER A 115 32.96 13.73 -2.33
CA SER A 115 32.58 13.96 -0.93
C SER A 115 31.64 15.14 -0.81
N PHE A 116 30.76 15.07 0.19
CA PHE A 116 29.91 16.19 0.57
C PHE A 116 30.43 16.86 1.82
N SER A 117 30.22 18.16 1.92
CA SER A 117 30.42 18.94 3.14
C SER A 117 29.24 19.88 3.37
N GLY A 118 29.02 20.28 4.64
CA GLY A 118 27.91 21.15 5.06
C GLY A 118 26.56 20.43 5.25
N ILE A 119 26.51 19.09 5.10
CA ILE A 119 25.28 18.29 5.22
C ILE A 119 25.47 17.06 6.12
N SER A 120 24.38 16.51 6.65
CA SER A 120 24.40 15.29 7.44
C SER A 120 24.63 14.03 6.57
N LYS A 121 25.04 12.93 7.20
CA LYS A 121 25.27 11.65 6.51
C LYS A 121 23.99 11.16 5.79
N SER A 122 22.83 11.22 6.45
CA SER A 122 21.56 10.81 5.86
C SER A 122 21.16 11.66 4.64
N GLU A 123 21.41 12.98 4.69
CA GLU A 123 21.16 13.86 3.53
C GLU A 123 22.12 13.55 2.37
N ALA A 124 23.39 13.24 2.71
CA ALA A 124 24.37 12.85 1.71
C ALA A 124 24.02 11.52 1.03
N ASP A 125 23.49 10.56 1.78
CA ASP A 125 23.07 9.26 1.24
C ASP A 125 21.88 9.43 0.26
N GLN A 126 20.86 10.21 0.63
CA GLN A 126 19.74 10.52 -0.27
C GLN A 126 20.19 11.30 -1.52
N LEU A 127 21.11 12.24 -1.37
CA LEU A 127 21.61 13.01 -2.51
C LEU A 127 22.51 12.19 -3.45
N ARG A 128 23.13 11.10 -2.96
CA ARG A 128 23.90 10.16 -3.80
C ARG A 128 23.00 9.43 -4.80
N ASP A 129 21.82 9.03 -4.38
CA ASP A 129 20.85 8.35 -5.23
C ASP A 129 20.37 9.26 -6.37
N ASP A 130 20.18 10.56 -6.09
CA ASP A 130 19.73 11.54 -7.07
C ASP A 130 20.82 11.99 -8.07
N LEU A 131 22.10 11.88 -7.69
CA LEU A 131 23.21 12.46 -8.48
C LEU A 131 23.83 11.52 -9.50
N ASP A 132 23.58 10.21 -9.43
CA ASP A 132 24.20 9.19 -10.31
C ASP A 132 25.70 9.40 -10.48
N LEU A 133 26.42 9.62 -9.37
CA LEU A 133 27.87 9.79 -9.36
C LEU A 133 28.59 8.51 -8.97
N TYR A 134 29.55 8.08 -9.81
CA TYR A 134 30.37 6.91 -9.54
C TYR A 134 31.85 7.16 -9.89
N SER A 135 32.75 6.41 -9.29
CA SER A 135 34.16 6.45 -9.59
C SER A 135 34.44 6.08 -11.04
N GLY A 136 35.29 6.85 -11.74
CA GLY A 136 35.55 6.68 -13.16
C GLY A 136 34.72 7.57 -14.09
N LYS A 137 33.66 8.24 -13.60
CA LYS A 137 32.85 9.17 -14.40
C LYS A 137 33.67 10.40 -14.81
N ILE A 138 33.54 10.81 -16.06
CA ILE A 138 34.29 11.94 -16.61
C ILE A 138 33.77 13.26 -16.04
N ILE A 139 34.66 14.12 -15.56
CA ILE A 139 34.31 15.41 -15.02
C ILE A 139 34.27 16.45 -16.13
N THR A 140 33.07 16.77 -16.58
CA THR A 140 32.81 17.86 -17.53
C THR A 140 32.24 19.07 -16.79
N GLU A 141 32.31 20.26 -17.39
CA GLU A 141 31.66 21.46 -16.83
C GLU A 141 30.15 21.28 -16.76
N SER A 142 29.55 20.58 -17.73
CA SER A 142 28.13 20.23 -17.73
C SER A 142 27.77 19.35 -16.53
N LEU A 143 28.61 18.32 -16.21
CA LEU A 143 28.41 17.50 -15.02
C LEU A 143 28.45 18.35 -13.74
N LYS A 144 29.43 19.23 -13.61
CA LYS A 144 29.53 20.12 -12.44
C LYS A 144 28.30 21.00 -12.28
N MET A 145 27.85 21.61 -13.39
CA MET A 145 26.65 22.45 -13.39
C MET A 145 25.39 21.64 -13.00
N ASN A 146 25.26 20.44 -13.52
CA ASN A 146 24.14 19.56 -13.20
C ASN A 146 24.16 19.14 -11.74
N VAL A 147 25.29 18.68 -11.21
CA VAL A 147 25.46 18.34 -9.79
C VAL A 147 25.14 19.54 -8.89
N LYS A 148 25.63 20.72 -9.25
CA LYS A 148 25.32 21.97 -8.53
C LYS A 148 23.82 22.27 -8.52
N LYS A 149 23.15 22.13 -9.68
CA LYS A 149 21.71 22.38 -9.83
C LYS A 149 20.89 21.37 -9.02
N ILE A 150 21.17 20.08 -9.15
CA ILE A 150 20.45 19.01 -8.41
C ILE A 150 20.64 19.19 -6.92
N SER A 151 21.90 19.37 -6.46
CA SER A 151 22.18 19.56 -5.05
C SER A 151 21.47 20.78 -4.46
N ARG A 152 21.49 21.91 -5.16
CA ARG A 152 20.76 23.12 -4.75
C ARG A 152 19.25 22.89 -4.69
N ASN A 153 18.67 22.31 -5.75
CA ASN A 153 17.22 22.08 -5.85
C ASN A 153 16.71 21.11 -4.79
N TYR A 154 17.49 20.09 -4.44
CA TYR A 154 17.18 19.18 -3.36
C TYR A 154 16.97 19.91 -2.02
N PHE A 155 17.85 20.86 -1.66
CA PHE A 155 17.70 21.63 -0.42
C PHE A 155 16.61 22.71 -0.52
N ILE A 156 16.43 23.33 -1.70
CA ILE A 156 15.28 24.24 -1.91
C ILE A 156 13.97 23.48 -1.71
N GLY A 157 13.86 22.26 -2.27
CA GLY A 157 12.70 21.39 -2.06
C GLY A 157 12.43 21.07 -0.59
N LYS A 158 13.47 21.00 0.26
CA LYS A 158 13.37 20.79 1.70
C LYS A 158 13.16 22.08 2.52
N GLY A 159 12.95 23.22 1.87
CA GLY A 159 12.62 24.49 2.50
C GLY A 159 13.82 25.39 2.83
N PHE A 160 15.01 25.10 2.32
CA PHE A 160 16.18 25.96 2.41
C PHE A 160 16.28 26.85 1.17
N LEU A 161 15.44 27.88 1.08
CA LEU A 161 15.28 28.69 -0.14
C LEU A 161 16.58 29.35 -0.63
N LYS A 162 17.46 29.71 0.28
CA LYS A 162 18.75 30.37 0.00
C LYS A 162 19.93 29.37 -0.04
N ALA A 163 19.66 28.07 -0.19
CA ALA A 163 20.70 27.06 -0.30
C ALA A 163 21.62 27.32 -1.49
N LYS A 164 22.91 27.22 -1.23
CA LYS A 164 23.98 27.35 -2.22
C LYS A 164 24.73 26.03 -2.31
N ALA A 165 25.10 25.63 -3.50
CA ALA A 165 26.00 24.52 -3.74
C ALA A 165 27.19 25.02 -4.55
N SER A 166 28.39 24.67 -4.13
CA SER A 166 29.63 24.94 -4.84
C SER A 166 30.39 23.65 -5.05
N ILE A 167 31.05 23.54 -6.21
CA ILE A 167 31.80 22.36 -6.58
C ILE A 167 33.25 22.74 -6.78
N SER A 168 34.11 22.09 -6.05
CA SER A 168 35.56 22.22 -6.21
C SER A 168 36.13 20.85 -6.64
N THR A 169 37.17 20.89 -7.45
CA THR A 169 37.87 19.67 -7.87
C THR A 169 39.37 19.81 -7.56
N LYS A 170 39.94 18.76 -6.95
CA LYS A 170 41.37 18.69 -6.65
C LYS A 170 41.97 17.49 -7.35
N ASN A 171 43.18 17.60 -7.89
CA ASN A 171 43.89 16.48 -8.49
C ASN A 171 44.08 15.36 -7.44
N ASP A 172 43.83 14.14 -7.85
CA ASP A 172 44.16 12.96 -7.05
C ASP A 172 45.62 12.58 -7.33
N THR A 173 46.44 12.55 -6.30
CA THR A 173 47.87 12.20 -6.43
C THR A 173 48.09 10.71 -6.53
N LEU A 174 47.08 9.88 -6.24
CA LEU A 174 47.18 8.42 -6.25
C LEU A 174 46.79 7.82 -7.60
N VAL A 175 45.99 8.54 -8.40
CA VAL A 175 45.48 8.02 -9.68
C VAL A 175 45.71 9.05 -10.77
N ASN A 176 46.44 8.64 -11.82
CA ASN A 176 46.77 9.50 -12.94
C ASN A 176 45.52 10.04 -13.65
N ASN A 177 45.55 11.27 -14.10
CA ASN A 177 44.46 11.98 -14.78
C ASN A 177 43.08 11.90 -14.06
N SER A 178 43.11 11.83 -12.73
CA SER A 178 41.89 11.76 -11.91
C SER A 178 41.79 12.93 -10.95
N LYS A 179 40.56 13.28 -10.61
CA LYS A 179 40.23 14.34 -9.67
C LYS A 179 39.24 13.89 -8.60
N ILE A 180 39.42 14.41 -7.42
CA ILE A 180 38.46 14.31 -6.32
C ILE A 180 37.50 15.48 -6.44
N MET A 181 36.21 15.18 -6.46
CA MET A 181 35.14 16.18 -6.49
C MET A 181 34.64 16.45 -5.07
N LYS A 182 34.71 17.68 -4.61
CA LYS A 182 34.12 18.10 -3.33
C LYS A 182 32.89 18.96 -3.61
N ILE A 183 31.76 18.57 -3.04
CA ILE A 183 30.48 19.24 -3.16
C ILE A 183 30.21 19.93 -1.82
N ASP A 184 30.40 21.24 -1.79
CA ASP A 184 30.20 22.05 -0.59
C ASP A 184 28.79 22.66 -0.63
N ILE A 185 28.00 22.42 0.41
CA ILE A 185 26.61 22.86 0.48
C ILE A 185 26.41 23.75 1.69
N GLU A 186 26.00 24.96 1.43
CA GLU A 186 25.59 25.94 2.43
C GLU A 186 24.04 25.94 2.44
N LYS A 187 23.43 25.25 3.40
CA LYS A 187 21.98 25.13 3.46
C LYS A 187 21.27 26.43 3.82
N GLY A 188 21.90 27.24 4.67
CA GLY A 188 21.22 28.38 5.27
C GLY A 188 20.15 27.96 6.28
N VAL A 189 19.16 28.81 6.49
CA VAL A 189 18.03 28.57 7.39
C VAL A 189 16.81 28.01 6.65
N ARG A 190 16.00 27.23 7.35
CA ARG A 190 14.69 26.81 6.84
C ARG A 190 13.66 27.91 7.06
N TYR A 191 13.01 28.30 6.00
CA TYR A 191 11.97 29.31 6.05
C TYR A 191 10.65 28.74 6.54
N LYS A 192 9.99 29.47 7.44
CA LYS A 192 8.61 29.20 7.90
C LYS A 192 7.68 30.17 7.20
N ILE A 193 6.43 29.75 7.02
CA ILE A 193 5.39 30.57 6.42
C ILE A 193 4.77 31.41 7.51
N ASN A 194 4.92 32.73 7.43
CA ASN A 194 4.26 33.68 8.33
C ASN A 194 2.79 33.81 7.93
N GLU A 195 2.52 34.24 6.70
CA GLU A 195 1.17 34.47 6.20
C GLU A 195 1.04 34.07 4.73
N ILE A 196 -0.16 33.62 4.35
CA ILE A 196 -0.55 33.34 2.96
C ILE A 196 -1.63 34.37 2.58
N ILE A 197 -1.33 35.24 1.65
CA ILE A 197 -2.24 36.27 1.15
C ILE A 197 -2.79 35.80 -0.19
N ILE A 198 -4.12 35.77 -0.32
CA ILE A 198 -4.79 35.33 -1.53
C ILE A 198 -5.65 36.48 -2.03
N GLU A 199 -5.42 36.88 -3.28
CA GLU A 199 -6.13 37.95 -3.95
C GLU A 199 -6.88 37.42 -5.18
N GLY A 200 -7.99 38.10 -5.55
CA GLY A 200 -8.80 37.73 -6.72
C GLY A 200 -9.78 36.59 -6.50
N ASN A 201 -9.91 36.09 -5.28
CA ASN A 201 -10.82 35.01 -4.91
C ASN A 201 -12.19 35.59 -4.43
N SER A 202 -13.17 35.66 -5.31
CA SER A 202 -14.52 36.12 -5.02
C SER A 202 -15.49 34.99 -4.69
N SER A 203 -15.38 33.85 -5.40
CA SER A 203 -16.27 32.69 -5.25
C SER A 203 -15.93 31.81 -4.05
N LEU A 204 -14.67 31.79 -3.63
CA LEU A 204 -14.22 31.03 -2.48
C LEU A 204 -13.49 31.94 -1.48
N SER A 205 -13.85 31.87 -0.21
CA SER A 205 -13.16 32.64 0.83
C SER A 205 -11.69 32.19 0.96
N SER A 206 -10.79 33.16 1.23
CA SER A 206 -9.36 32.89 1.47
C SER A 206 -9.14 31.84 2.56
N GLU A 207 -9.98 31.80 3.61
CA GLU A 207 -9.90 30.77 4.65
C GLU A 207 -10.20 29.37 4.12
N LYS A 208 -11.17 29.23 3.20
CA LYS A 208 -11.52 27.95 2.58
C LYS A 208 -10.36 27.46 1.70
N LEU A 209 -9.76 28.35 0.93
CA LEU A 209 -8.56 28.07 0.12
C LEU A 209 -7.37 27.68 0.99
N LYS A 210 -7.07 28.44 2.06
CA LYS A 210 -6.03 28.09 3.04
C LYS A 210 -6.26 26.73 3.74
N ARG A 211 -7.52 26.27 3.88
CA ARG A 211 -7.86 24.94 4.41
C ARG A 211 -7.53 23.83 3.41
N LEU A 212 -7.69 24.07 2.12
CA LEU A 212 -7.34 23.11 1.04
C LEU A 212 -5.84 22.85 0.97
N MET A 213 -5.04 23.88 1.19
CA MET A 213 -3.58 23.79 1.29
C MET A 213 -3.19 22.98 2.53
N LYS A 214 -3.16 21.63 2.43
CA LYS A 214 -2.94 20.76 3.60
C LYS A 214 -1.51 20.78 4.10
N GLU A 215 -0.58 20.94 3.20
CA GLU A 215 0.86 20.85 3.48
C GLU A 215 1.49 22.23 3.70
N THR A 216 0.99 23.25 3.01
CA THR A 216 1.45 24.64 3.12
C THR A 216 0.62 25.36 4.17
N LYS A 217 1.14 25.53 5.38
CA LYS A 217 0.42 26.10 6.52
C LYS A 217 1.16 27.25 7.17
N GLU A 218 0.42 28.29 7.54
CA GLU A 218 0.91 29.42 8.33
C GLU A 218 1.38 29.00 9.71
N LYS A 219 2.41 29.68 10.22
CA LYS A 219 2.89 29.55 11.61
C LYS A 219 1.82 30.13 12.54
N LYS A 220 1.27 29.26 13.43
CA LYS A 220 0.34 29.68 14.48
C LYS A 220 0.83 29.17 15.83
N TRP A 221 0.67 29.93 16.90
CA TRP A 221 1.18 29.63 18.24
C TRP A 221 0.68 28.27 18.79
N TYR A 222 -0.54 27.84 18.45
CA TYR A 222 -1.15 26.58 18.88
C TYR A 222 -0.77 25.37 18.02
N ARG A 223 0.02 25.55 16.92
CA ARG A 223 0.43 24.48 16.02
C ARG A 223 1.87 24.04 16.29
N PHE A 224 2.21 23.78 17.57
CA PHE A 224 3.56 23.39 17.96
C PHE A 224 3.98 22.00 17.41
N TYR A 225 3.02 21.14 17.06
CA TYR A 225 3.25 19.79 16.53
C TYR A 225 3.41 19.74 15.00
N LYS A 226 2.98 20.76 14.25
CA LYS A 226 3.19 20.87 12.80
C LYS A 226 4.17 21.99 12.52
N ARG A 227 5.31 21.61 11.94
CA ARG A 227 6.32 22.57 11.50
C ARG A 227 5.80 23.26 10.23
N SER A 228 5.44 24.55 10.31
CA SER A 228 5.02 25.39 9.17
C SER A 228 6.21 25.77 8.28
N MET A 229 6.91 24.76 7.76
CA MET A 229 8.09 24.97 6.90
C MET A 229 7.65 25.02 5.46
N PHE A 230 8.20 25.96 4.72
CA PHE A 230 7.96 26.02 3.28
C PHE A 230 8.69 24.87 2.58
N GLN A 231 8.00 24.17 1.67
CA GLN A 231 8.56 23.15 0.79
C GLN A 231 7.94 23.33 -0.59
N ASN A 232 8.77 23.60 -1.59
CA ASN A 232 8.30 23.98 -2.92
C ASN A 232 7.46 22.88 -3.60
N SER A 233 7.85 21.62 -3.47
CA SER A 233 7.10 20.50 -4.07
C SER A 233 5.70 20.33 -3.49
N LEU A 234 5.55 20.53 -2.17
CA LEU A 234 4.25 20.47 -1.49
C LEU A 234 3.40 21.70 -1.78
N PHE A 235 4.06 22.84 -2.00
CA PHE A 235 3.41 24.08 -2.37
C PHE A 235 2.78 23.98 -3.78
N GLU A 236 3.50 23.40 -4.75
CA GLU A 236 2.96 23.14 -6.09
C GLU A 236 1.73 22.21 -6.03
N GLN A 237 1.79 21.13 -5.25
CA GLN A 237 0.64 20.24 -5.05
C GLN A 237 -0.57 20.95 -4.42
N ASP A 238 -0.33 21.88 -3.50
CA ASP A 238 -1.42 22.64 -2.89
C ASP A 238 -2.02 23.68 -3.87
N LYS A 239 -1.22 24.21 -4.81
CA LYS A 239 -1.73 25.05 -5.92
C LYS A 239 -2.65 24.25 -6.86
N GLU A 240 -2.25 23.04 -7.22
CA GLU A 240 -3.07 22.14 -8.04
C GLU A 240 -4.42 21.87 -7.37
N LYS A 241 -4.44 21.61 -6.06
CA LYS A 241 -5.70 21.41 -5.30
C LYS A 241 -6.59 22.65 -5.28
N ILE A 242 -6.02 23.84 -5.32
CA ILE A 242 -6.79 25.09 -5.42
C ILE A 242 -7.48 25.15 -6.78
N ILE A 243 -6.74 24.94 -7.88
CA ILE A 243 -7.30 24.93 -9.23
C ILE A 243 -8.34 23.82 -9.39
N GLU A 244 -8.03 22.60 -8.92
CA GLU A 244 -8.98 21.49 -8.91
C GLU A 244 -10.28 21.87 -8.20
N LYS A 245 -10.19 22.62 -7.08
CA LYS A 245 -11.38 23.08 -6.35
C LYS A 245 -12.19 24.10 -7.12
N TYR A 246 -11.55 25.00 -7.87
CA TYR A 246 -12.25 25.93 -8.74
C TYR A 246 -12.93 25.21 -9.91
N ASN A 247 -12.28 24.22 -10.51
CA ASN A 247 -12.87 23.37 -11.57
C ASN A 247 -14.10 22.60 -11.04
N GLN A 248 -14.10 22.15 -9.75
CA GLN A 248 -15.25 21.49 -9.12
C GLN A 248 -16.46 22.43 -8.91
N ILE A 249 -16.27 23.73 -8.97
CA ILE A 249 -17.35 24.73 -8.87
C ILE A 249 -17.57 25.47 -10.20
N ALA A 250 -17.18 24.81 -11.29
CA ALA A 250 -17.36 25.24 -12.68
C ALA A 250 -16.56 26.48 -13.13
N HIS A 251 -15.55 26.88 -12.39
CA HIS A 251 -14.58 27.87 -12.84
C HIS A 251 -13.47 27.19 -13.65
N ARG A 252 -13.79 26.82 -14.89
CA ARG A 252 -12.91 26.06 -15.79
C ARG A 252 -11.60 26.79 -16.10
N ASP A 253 -11.67 28.09 -16.27
CA ASP A 253 -10.55 28.93 -16.69
C ASP A 253 -9.77 29.51 -15.49
N ALA A 254 -10.07 29.02 -14.29
CA ALA A 254 -9.37 29.48 -13.09
C ALA A 254 -7.87 29.19 -13.16
N GLN A 255 -7.08 30.20 -12.90
CA GLN A 255 -5.63 30.09 -12.92
C GLN A 255 -4.97 30.91 -11.82
N ILE A 256 -3.82 30.47 -11.37
CA ILE A 256 -2.96 31.26 -10.50
C ILE A 256 -2.01 32.06 -11.37
N VAL A 257 -2.29 33.35 -11.49
CA VAL A 257 -1.55 34.27 -12.40
C VAL A 257 -0.17 34.57 -11.84
N SER A 258 -0.05 34.69 -10.54
CA SER A 258 1.22 34.91 -9.88
C SER A 258 1.24 34.28 -8.48
N ASP A 259 2.37 33.73 -8.13
CA ASP A 259 2.74 33.27 -6.82
C ASP A 259 4.09 33.87 -6.43
N THR A 260 4.08 34.79 -5.52
CA THR A 260 5.29 35.48 -5.10
C THR A 260 5.61 35.17 -3.65
N ILE A 261 6.86 34.78 -3.42
CA ILE A 261 7.40 34.54 -2.09
C ILE A 261 8.21 35.76 -1.67
N VAL A 262 7.81 36.39 -0.59
CA VAL A 262 8.45 37.59 -0.07
C VAL A 262 9.03 37.31 1.31
N ASP A 263 10.30 37.70 1.53
CA ASP A 263 10.90 37.61 2.87
C ASP A 263 10.15 38.57 3.82
N PHE A 264 9.65 38.05 4.94
CA PHE A 264 9.03 38.86 6.00
C PHE A 264 10.04 39.21 7.08
N ASP A 265 10.81 38.23 7.54
CA ASP A 265 11.94 38.39 8.44
C ASP A 265 13.09 37.42 8.04
N GLU A 266 14.14 37.34 8.87
CA GLU A 266 15.33 36.51 8.60
C GLU A 266 14.99 35.02 8.40
N ASN A 267 13.87 34.52 8.94
CA ASN A 267 13.51 33.10 9.00
C ASN A 267 12.07 32.82 8.55
N THR A 268 11.30 33.86 8.15
CA THR A 268 9.92 33.68 7.72
C THR A 268 9.64 34.39 6.39
N ILE A 269 8.66 33.85 5.67
CA ILE A 269 8.21 34.33 4.35
C ILE A 269 6.71 34.54 4.35
N ASN A 270 6.25 35.49 3.55
CA ASN A 270 4.87 35.64 3.13
C ASN A 270 4.72 35.07 1.71
N ILE A 271 3.60 34.42 1.45
CA ILE A 271 3.25 33.90 0.13
C ILE A 271 2.05 34.69 -0.39
N LEU A 272 2.23 35.34 -1.53
CA LEU A 272 1.19 36.09 -2.20
C LEU A 272 0.71 35.29 -3.41
N PHE A 273 -0.60 35.00 -3.43
CA PHE A 273 -1.27 34.40 -4.58
C PHE A 273 -2.21 35.40 -5.23
N ARG A 274 -2.16 35.46 -6.54
CA ARG A 274 -3.18 36.12 -7.32
C ARG A 274 -3.89 35.12 -8.19
N ILE A 275 -5.18 35.00 -7.97
CA ILE A 275 -6.06 34.05 -8.67
C ILE A 275 -6.95 34.87 -9.63
N GLU A 276 -7.08 34.39 -10.84
CA GLU A 276 -8.12 34.77 -11.78
C GLU A 276 -9.09 33.61 -11.90
N GLU A 277 -10.30 33.80 -11.36
CA GLU A 277 -11.30 32.72 -11.28
C GLU A 277 -11.95 32.40 -12.63
N GLY A 278 -12.00 33.35 -13.54
CA GLY A 278 -12.77 33.22 -14.77
C GLY A 278 -14.28 33.15 -14.52
N ASN A 279 -15.05 32.86 -15.55
CA ASN A 279 -16.49 32.69 -15.46
C ASN A 279 -16.87 31.30 -14.95
N GLN A 280 -18.09 31.16 -14.42
CA GLN A 280 -18.69 29.85 -14.20
C GLN A 280 -19.31 29.35 -15.51
N TYR A 281 -19.08 28.08 -15.83
CA TYR A 281 -19.60 27.44 -17.02
C TYR A 281 -20.72 26.46 -16.71
N PHE A 282 -21.71 26.38 -17.60
CA PHE A 282 -22.85 25.49 -17.54
C PHE A 282 -22.88 24.54 -18.73
N ILE A 283 -23.38 23.34 -18.53
CA ILE A 283 -23.56 22.38 -19.61
C ILE A 283 -24.82 22.71 -20.38
N ARG A 284 -24.68 23.08 -21.65
CA ARG A 284 -25.82 23.40 -22.52
C ARG A 284 -26.36 22.17 -23.22
N ASN A 285 -25.48 21.29 -23.74
CA ASN A 285 -25.87 20.07 -24.41
C ASN A 285 -24.83 18.98 -24.20
N ILE A 286 -25.28 17.71 -24.22
CA ILE A 286 -24.44 16.52 -24.19
C ILE A 286 -24.84 15.64 -25.36
N GLU A 287 -23.89 15.35 -26.23
CA GLU A 287 -24.09 14.47 -27.39
C GLU A 287 -23.18 13.25 -27.26
N TRP A 288 -23.73 12.07 -27.50
CA TRP A 288 -22.97 10.83 -27.53
C TRP A 288 -22.72 10.41 -28.99
N SER A 289 -21.52 9.97 -29.29
CA SER A 289 -21.18 9.42 -30.59
C SER A 289 -20.36 8.14 -30.45
N GLY A 290 -20.68 7.12 -31.27
CA GLY A 290 -19.98 5.84 -31.30
C GLY A 290 -20.49 4.77 -30.31
N ASN A 291 -21.54 5.03 -29.56
CA ASN A 291 -22.15 4.08 -28.62
C ASN A 291 -23.14 3.14 -29.35
N GLN A 292 -22.70 1.96 -29.76
CA GLN A 292 -23.51 0.94 -30.42
C GLN A 292 -24.10 -0.08 -29.45
N LYS A 293 -23.35 -0.43 -28.42
CA LYS A 293 -23.72 -1.46 -27.43
C LYS A 293 -24.78 -0.97 -26.44
N TYR A 294 -24.58 0.20 -25.86
CA TYR A 294 -25.46 0.75 -24.85
C TYR A 294 -26.22 1.96 -25.37
N SER A 295 -27.50 2.05 -25.00
CA SER A 295 -28.36 3.18 -25.40
C SER A 295 -27.92 4.47 -24.72
N THR A 296 -28.08 5.58 -25.41
CA THR A 296 -27.84 6.94 -24.88
C THR A 296 -28.54 7.19 -23.54
N GLY A 297 -29.79 6.74 -23.38
CA GLY A 297 -30.52 6.92 -22.12
C GLY A 297 -29.91 6.18 -20.92
N LEU A 298 -29.28 5.01 -21.14
CA LEU A 298 -28.53 4.32 -20.08
C LEU A 298 -27.25 5.08 -19.73
N LEU A 299 -26.52 5.53 -20.74
CA LEU A 299 -25.30 6.31 -20.56
C LEU A 299 -25.58 7.63 -19.81
N ASP A 300 -26.64 8.35 -20.19
CA ASP A 300 -27.08 9.55 -19.48
C ASP A 300 -27.46 9.28 -18.02
N THR A 301 -28.09 8.14 -17.75
CA THR A 301 -28.45 7.74 -16.37
C THR A 301 -27.21 7.51 -15.51
N ILE A 302 -26.17 6.86 -16.06
CA ILE A 302 -24.90 6.60 -15.35
C ILE A 302 -24.10 7.88 -15.20
N LEU A 303 -24.02 8.69 -16.26
CA LEU A 303 -23.36 9.99 -16.25
C LEU A 303 -23.99 10.88 -15.17
N GLY A 304 -25.34 10.92 -15.11
CA GLY A 304 -26.10 11.65 -14.09
C GLY A 304 -25.93 13.17 -14.15
N ILE A 305 -25.36 13.70 -15.23
CA ILE A 305 -25.15 15.11 -15.50
C ILE A 305 -26.23 15.55 -16.50
N LYS A 306 -26.87 16.69 -16.24
CA LYS A 306 -27.98 17.19 -17.04
C LYS A 306 -27.67 18.54 -17.66
N LYS A 307 -28.41 18.88 -18.71
CA LYS A 307 -28.42 20.21 -19.29
C LYS A 307 -28.80 21.25 -18.22
N GLY A 308 -28.02 22.31 -18.13
CA GLY A 308 -28.13 23.37 -17.13
C GLY A 308 -27.33 23.14 -15.84
N ASP A 309 -26.72 21.95 -15.67
CA ASP A 309 -25.84 21.71 -14.55
C ASP A 309 -24.51 22.47 -14.72
N LEU A 310 -23.85 22.72 -13.60
CA LEU A 310 -22.51 23.30 -13.58
C LEU A 310 -21.49 22.38 -14.28
N TYR A 311 -20.61 22.94 -15.09
CA TYR A 311 -19.52 22.21 -15.75
C TYR A 311 -18.44 21.87 -14.73
N ASP A 312 -18.63 20.81 -13.98
CA ASP A 312 -17.63 20.24 -13.05
C ASP A 312 -16.83 19.15 -13.77
N GLN A 313 -15.62 19.49 -14.21
CA GLN A 313 -14.73 18.57 -14.91
C GLN A 313 -14.36 17.36 -14.05
N ALA A 314 -14.13 17.53 -12.75
CA ALA A 314 -13.76 16.43 -11.87
C ALA A 314 -14.91 15.41 -11.71
N THR A 315 -16.14 15.90 -11.65
CA THR A 315 -17.33 15.03 -11.65
C THR A 315 -17.50 14.34 -13.00
N LEU A 316 -17.30 15.04 -14.12
CA LEU A 316 -17.35 14.47 -15.45
C LEU A 316 -16.32 13.36 -15.62
N ASP A 317 -15.07 13.61 -15.26
CA ASP A 317 -13.99 12.62 -15.33
C ASP A 317 -14.25 11.40 -14.44
N THR A 318 -14.74 11.62 -13.22
CA THR A 318 -15.12 10.52 -12.32
C THR A 318 -16.22 9.65 -12.92
N LYS A 319 -17.20 10.25 -13.58
CA LYS A 319 -18.32 9.55 -14.19
C LYS A 319 -17.98 8.86 -15.52
N LEU A 320 -16.98 9.37 -16.22
CA LEU A 320 -16.51 8.77 -17.47
C LEU A 320 -15.46 7.69 -17.27
N PHE A 321 -14.45 7.94 -16.41
CA PHE A 321 -13.23 7.13 -16.40
C PHE A 321 -13.05 6.26 -15.13
N MET A 322 -13.31 6.80 -13.95
CA MET A 322 -12.90 6.12 -12.73
C MET A 322 -13.74 6.52 -11.51
N ASN A 323 -14.83 5.83 -11.30
CA ASN A 323 -15.57 5.91 -10.06
C ASN A 323 -15.06 4.84 -9.08
N PRO A 324 -14.69 5.18 -7.83
CA PRO A 324 -14.26 4.20 -6.83
C PRO A 324 -15.27 3.09 -6.55
N ASN A 325 -16.54 3.32 -6.85
CA ASN A 325 -17.62 2.35 -6.68
C ASN A 325 -17.93 1.55 -7.95
N GLY A 326 -17.16 1.74 -9.05
CA GLY A 326 -17.37 1.07 -10.33
C GLY A 326 -18.62 1.54 -11.10
N ASN A 327 -19.21 2.67 -10.71
CA ASN A 327 -20.39 3.22 -11.38
C ASN A 327 -19.99 4.39 -12.30
N ASP A 328 -19.29 4.05 -13.37
CA ASP A 328 -18.84 4.96 -14.43
C ASP A 328 -18.93 4.28 -15.80
N ILE A 329 -18.85 5.09 -16.85
CA ILE A 329 -19.01 4.63 -18.24
C ILE A 329 -17.91 3.63 -18.62
N SER A 330 -16.66 3.91 -18.26
CA SER A 330 -15.55 2.99 -18.58
C SER A 330 -15.69 1.64 -17.88
N SER A 331 -16.13 1.64 -16.62
CA SER A 331 -16.39 0.39 -15.88
C SER A 331 -17.52 -0.43 -16.53
N LEU A 332 -18.61 0.22 -16.97
CA LEU A 332 -19.71 -0.46 -17.64
C LEU A 332 -19.24 -1.25 -18.86
N TYR A 333 -18.42 -0.65 -19.71
CA TYR A 333 -17.90 -1.33 -20.89
C TYR A 333 -16.80 -2.35 -20.56
N MET A 334 -15.87 -1.99 -19.68
CA MET A 334 -14.77 -2.88 -19.31
C MET A 334 -15.23 -4.13 -18.55
N ASP A 335 -16.35 -4.04 -17.83
CA ASP A 335 -16.92 -5.21 -17.13
C ASP A 335 -17.68 -6.15 -18.08
N ASP A 336 -18.04 -5.68 -19.26
CA ASP A 336 -18.63 -6.48 -20.35
C ASP A 336 -17.58 -6.86 -21.42
N GLY A 337 -16.29 -6.83 -21.08
CA GLY A 337 -15.21 -7.35 -21.93
C GLY A 337 -14.58 -6.34 -22.89
N TYR A 338 -15.02 -5.10 -22.95
CA TYR A 338 -14.50 -4.10 -23.89
C TYR A 338 -13.19 -3.48 -23.38
N LEU A 339 -12.11 -4.28 -23.38
CA LEU A 339 -10.78 -3.83 -22.89
C LEU A 339 -10.23 -2.64 -23.70
N PHE A 340 -10.52 -2.59 -25.00
CA PHE A 340 -10.01 -1.53 -25.89
C PHE A 340 -10.94 -0.30 -25.94
N PHE A 341 -11.91 -0.25 -25.04
CA PHE A 341 -12.83 0.88 -24.91
C PHE A 341 -12.09 2.17 -24.62
N GLN A 342 -12.48 3.22 -25.33
CA GLN A 342 -12.00 4.57 -25.10
C GLN A 342 -13.19 5.53 -25.09
N VAL A 343 -13.19 6.47 -24.17
CA VAL A 343 -14.14 7.56 -24.10
C VAL A 343 -13.39 8.88 -24.07
N THR A 344 -13.80 9.84 -24.88
CA THR A 344 -13.15 11.15 -24.98
C THR A 344 -14.22 12.22 -24.92
N PRO A 345 -14.30 12.99 -23.83
CA PRO A 345 -15.13 14.17 -23.78
C PRO A 345 -14.48 15.29 -24.59
N LEU A 346 -15.22 15.88 -25.52
CA LEU A 346 -14.79 16.99 -26.32
C LEU A 346 -15.72 18.19 -26.11
N GLU A 347 -15.16 19.33 -25.83
CA GLU A 347 -15.88 20.60 -25.81
C GLU A 347 -16.10 21.04 -27.26
N LYS A 348 -17.29 20.75 -27.81
CA LYS A 348 -17.62 21.03 -29.21
C LYS A 348 -17.77 22.52 -29.49
N LYS A 349 -18.37 23.22 -28.53
CA LYS A 349 -18.63 24.67 -28.65
C LYS A 349 -18.71 25.30 -27.28
N ILE A 350 -18.11 26.46 -27.15
CA ILE A 350 -18.21 27.30 -25.95
C ILE A 350 -18.80 28.62 -26.38
N GLU A 351 -19.95 29.00 -25.83
CA GLU A 351 -20.61 30.27 -26.10
C GLU A 351 -20.94 30.95 -24.77
N TYR A 352 -20.33 32.10 -24.57
CA TYR A 352 -20.43 32.87 -23.30
C TYR A 352 -20.03 32.04 -22.07
N ASP A 353 -21.01 31.56 -21.33
CA ASP A 353 -20.89 30.75 -20.10
C ASP A 353 -21.35 29.28 -20.26
N SER A 354 -21.58 28.87 -21.50
CA SER A 354 -22.22 27.59 -21.83
C SER A 354 -21.32 26.72 -22.67
N VAL A 355 -21.23 25.43 -22.34
CA VAL A 355 -20.40 24.40 -22.99
C VAL A 355 -21.30 23.32 -23.58
N ASP A 356 -21.09 23.04 -24.88
CA ASP A 356 -21.63 21.84 -25.53
C ASP A 356 -20.56 20.75 -25.49
N LEU A 357 -20.92 19.60 -24.91
CA LEU A 357 -20.06 18.44 -24.83
C LEU A 357 -20.43 17.39 -25.87
N GLU A 358 -19.44 16.89 -26.60
CA GLU A 358 -19.56 15.68 -27.40
C GLU A 358 -18.72 14.58 -26.73
N ILE A 359 -19.36 13.51 -26.28
CA ILE A 359 -18.66 12.37 -25.66
C ILE A 359 -18.50 11.30 -26.73
N LYS A 360 -17.28 11.19 -27.25
CA LYS A 360 -16.92 10.20 -28.26
C LYS A 360 -16.55 8.89 -27.60
N ILE A 361 -17.21 7.82 -28.03
CA ILE A 361 -16.95 6.46 -27.61
C ILE A 361 -16.35 5.66 -28.75
N TYR A 362 -15.28 4.97 -28.44
CA TYR A 362 -14.74 3.89 -29.24
C TYR A 362 -14.87 2.60 -28.44
N GLU A 363 -15.82 1.75 -28.85
CA GLU A 363 -16.13 0.52 -28.09
C GLU A 363 -15.05 -0.55 -28.26
N GLY A 364 -14.50 -0.69 -29.46
CA GLY A 364 -13.55 -1.75 -29.79
C GLY A 364 -14.21 -3.13 -29.85
N LYS A 365 -13.41 -4.19 -29.74
CA LYS A 365 -13.86 -5.57 -29.67
C LYS A 365 -13.83 -6.08 -28.22
N GLN A 366 -14.74 -6.99 -27.88
CA GLN A 366 -14.67 -7.69 -26.61
C GLN A 366 -13.43 -8.58 -26.55
N ALA A 367 -12.70 -8.50 -25.43
CA ALA A 367 -11.53 -9.31 -25.15
C ALA A 367 -11.87 -10.46 -24.19
N ARG A 368 -11.27 -11.63 -24.44
CA ARG A 368 -11.34 -12.77 -23.52
C ARG A 368 -9.99 -13.00 -22.87
N ILE A 369 -10.01 -13.42 -21.63
CA ILE A 369 -8.81 -13.81 -20.89
C ILE A 369 -8.27 -15.11 -21.50
N LYS A 370 -7.06 -15.07 -22.05
CA LYS A 370 -6.37 -16.24 -22.61
C LYS A 370 -5.59 -16.96 -21.53
N LYS A 371 -4.84 -16.22 -20.73
CA LYS A 371 -3.95 -16.75 -19.71
C LYS A 371 -3.95 -15.86 -18.46
N VAL A 372 -3.83 -16.50 -17.30
CA VAL A 372 -3.60 -15.81 -16.03
C VAL A 372 -2.30 -16.34 -15.44
N ASN A 373 -1.33 -15.47 -15.25
CA ASN A 373 -0.04 -15.79 -14.65
C ASN A 373 0.06 -15.13 -13.27
N VAL A 374 0.82 -15.79 -12.38
CA VAL A 374 1.18 -15.22 -11.08
C VAL A 374 2.68 -15.29 -10.94
N ASN A 375 3.29 -14.17 -10.61
CA ASN A 375 4.73 -14.04 -10.46
C ASN A 375 5.07 -13.53 -9.06
N GLY A 376 6.15 -14.06 -8.44
CA GLY A 376 6.65 -13.61 -7.15
C GLY A 376 6.22 -14.45 -5.94
N ASN A 377 5.41 -15.50 -6.13
CA ASN A 377 5.08 -16.47 -5.10
C ASN A 377 6.18 -17.53 -5.00
N THR A 378 6.97 -17.47 -3.95
CA THR A 378 8.10 -18.41 -3.71
C THR A 378 7.74 -19.53 -2.76
N LYS A 379 6.87 -19.28 -1.78
CA LYS A 379 6.41 -20.22 -0.76
C LYS A 379 4.99 -20.72 -1.02
N THR A 380 4.10 -19.81 -1.42
CA THR A 380 2.69 -20.08 -1.65
C THR A 380 2.50 -20.77 -2.99
N SER A 381 1.82 -21.90 -3.00
CA SER A 381 1.56 -22.68 -4.22
C SER A 381 0.55 -21.98 -5.12
N ASP A 382 0.72 -22.07 -6.44
CA ASP A 382 -0.14 -21.41 -7.45
C ASP A 382 -1.62 -21.74 -7.25
N HIS A 383 -1.95 -23.01 -6.92
CA HIS A 383 -3.34 -23.42 -6.73
C HIS A 383 -4.04 -22.67 -5.58
N VAL A 384 -3.29 -22.19 -4.58
CA VAL A 384 -3.81 -21.39 -3.46
C VAL A 384 -4.21 -20.00 -3.94
N ILE A 385 -3.47 -19.46 -4.88
CA ILE A 385 -3.69 -18.13 -5.44
C ILE A 385 -4.82 -18.20 -6.47
N LEU A 386 -4.71 -19.12 -7.42
CA LEU A 386 -5.66 -19.26 -8.55
C LEU A 386 -7.08 -19.59 -8.10
N ARG A 387 -7.25 -20.35 -7.00
CA ARG A 387 -8.59 -20.68 -6.47
C ARG A 387 -9.35 -19.48 -5.90
N ASP A 388 -8.63 -18.45 -5.47
CA ASP A 388 -9.18 -17.25 -4.86
C ASP A 388 -9.37 -16.09 -5.87
N MET A 389 -9.01 -16.31 -7.14
CA MET A 389 -9.16 -15.34 -8.22
C MET A 389 -10.59 -15.36 -8.80
N TYR A 390 -10.99 -14.20 -9.29
CA TYR A 390 -12.24 -14.00 -10.03
C TYR A 390 -12.01 -13.92 -11.53
N THR A 391 -10.75 -13.98 -11.97
CA THR A 391 -10.35 -13.95 -13.38
C THR A 391 -9.88 -15.34 -13.80
N HIS A 392 -10.55 -15.96 -14.79
CA HIS A 392 -10.17 -17.30 -15.26
C HIS A 392 -9.95 -17.28 -16.77
N PRO A 393 -9.08 -18.16 -17.29
CA PRO A 393 -8.93 -18.34 -18.74
C PRO A 393 -10.28 -18.70 -19.38
N GLY A 394 -10.62 -18.01 -20.48
CA GLY A 394 -11.89 -18.17 -21.21
C GLY A 394 -12.99 -17.18 -20.81
N ASP A 395 -12.91 -16.56 -19.63
CA ASP A 395 -13.85 -15.52 -19.22
C ASP A 395 -13.72 -14.26 -20.08
N LEU A 396 -14.78 -13.47 -20.14
CA LEU A 396 -14.67 -12.10 -20.67
C LEU A 396 -13.81 -11.26 -19.73
N PHE A 397 -13.05 -10.33 -20.31
CA PHE A 397 -12.33 -9.35 -19.51
C PHE A 397 -13.32 -8.57 -18.63
N SER A 398 -13.00 -8.40 -17.37
CA SER A 398 -13.77 -7.56 -16.44
C SER A 398 -12.84 -6.86 -15.48
N ARG A 399 -12.93 -5.53 -15.46
CA ARG A 399 -12.18 -4.68 -14.54
C ARG A 399 -12.57 -4.95 -13.08
N ASP A 400 -13.86 -5.12 -12.83
CA ASP A 400 -14.37 -5.45 -11.49
C ASP A 400 -13.81 -6.79 -10.99
N ALA A 401 -13.76 -7.82 -11.86
CA ALA A 401 -13.16 -9.11 -11.53
C ALA A 401 -11.67 -8.98 -11.14
N ILE A 402 -10.91 -8.13 -11.83
CA ILE A 402 -9.50 -7.84 -11.50
C ILE A 402 -9.41 -7.14 -10.13
N ILE A 403 -10.21 -6.11 -9.90
CA ILE A 403 -10.23 -5.37 -8.63
C ILE A 403 -10.63 -6.28 -7.47
N ARG A 404 -11.63 -7.15 -7.68
CA ARG A 404 -12.02 -8.17 -6.68
C ARG A 404 -10.90 -9.15 -6.42
N THR A 405 -10.21 -9.61 -7.44
CA THR A 405 -9.05 -10.50 -7.29
C THR A 405 -7.95 -9.83 -6.48
N GLN A 406 -7.56 -8.59 -6.80
CA GLN A 406 -6.57 -7.84 -6.03
C GLN A 406 -6.98 -7.68 -4.56
N ARG A 407 -8.24 -7.31 -4.32
CA ARG A 407 -8.79 -7.17 -2.97
C ARG A 407 -8.76 -8.50 -2.20
N GLN A 408 -9.11 -9.59 -2.86
CA GLN A 408 -9.09 -10.93 -2.27
C GLN A 408 -7.66 -11.35 -1.91
N LEU A 409 -6.70 -11.15 -2.81
CA LEU A 409 -5.27 -11.45 -2.55
C LEU A 409 -4.70 -10.59 -1.42
N ALA A 410 -5.07 -9.31 -1.34
CA ALA A 410 -4.70 -8.43 -0.25
C ALA A 410 -5.27 -8.88 1.12
N GLN A 411 -6.51 -9.39 1.13
CA GLN A 411 -7.19 -9.86 2.34
C GLN A 411 -6.68 -11.21 2.83
N ASN A 412 -6.17 -12.07 1.96
CA ASN A 412 -5.64 -13.38 2.32
C ASN A 412 -4.42 -13.29 3.27
N GLY A 413 -3.76 -12.15 3.31
CA GLY A 413 -2.65 -11.90 4.25
C GLY A 413 -1.34 -12.56 3.87
N TYR A 414 -1.24 -13.26 2.74
CA TYR A 414 -0.01 -13.88 2.25
C TYR A 414 0.91 -12.89 1.55
N PHE A 415 0.33 -11.83 0.98
CA PHE A 415 1.02 -10.86 0.13
C PHE A 415 0.99 -9.45 0.72
N ASP A 416 1.97 -8.65 0.33
CA ASP A 416 2.05 -7.24 0.67
C ASP A 416 1.03 -6.45 -0.19
N PRO A 417 -0.01 -5.84 0.40
CA PRO A 417 -1.05 -5.14 -0.35
C PRO A 417 -0.53 -3.95 -1.17
N GLU A 418 0.56 -3.32 -0.72
CA GLU A 418 1.14 -2.15 -1.39
C GLU A 418 1.97 -2.52 -2.63
N LYS A 419 2.37 -3.78 -2.74
CA LYS A 419 3.19 -4.32 -3.82
C LYS A 419 2.44 -5.30 -4.74
N LEU A 420 1.12 -5.34 -4.62
CA LEU A 420 0.28 -6.12 -5.54
C LEU A 420 0.13 -5.38 -6.86
N GLY A 421 0.78 -5.89 -7.90
CA GLY A 421 0.66 -5.41 -9.27
C GLY A 421 -0.29 -6.27 -10.10
N VAL A 422 -0.95 -5.64 -11.08
CA VAL A 422 -1.68 -6.34 -12.14
C VAL A 422 -1.36 -5.68 -13.46
N ASN A 423 -0.92 -6.46 -14.40
CA ASN A 423 -0.58 -6.01 -15.73
C ASN A 423 -1.39 -6.79 -16.78
N PRO A 424 -2.51 -6.24 -17.27
CA PRO A 424 -3.22 -6.80 -18.42
C PRO A 424 -2.41 -6.55 -19.69
N ILE A 425 -2.04 -7.61 -20.40
CA ILE A 425 -1.28 -7.56 -21.65
C ILE A 425 -2.25 -7.88 -22.79
N PRO A 426 -2.79 -6.85 -23.47
CA PRO A 426 -3.73 -7.06 -24.56
C PRO A 426 -3.01 -7.57 -25.81
N ASN A 427 -3.66 -8.51 -26.50
CA ASN A 427 -3.27 -8.95 -27.82
C ASN A 427 -4.33 -8.49 -28.86
N PRO A 428 -4.09 -7.36 -29.55
CA PRO A 428 -5.06 -6.82 -30.51
C PRO A 428 -5.31 -7.74 -31.71
N ASN A 429 -4.38 -8.64 -32.02
CA ASN A 429 -4.47 -9.49 -33.22
C ASN A 429 -5.54 -10.57 -33.09
N ASP A 430 -5.65 -11.19 -31.90
CA ASP A 430 -6.61 -12.27 -31.64
C ASP A 430 -7.77 -11.85 -30.69
N GLY A 431 -7.76 -10.61 -30.21
CA GLY A 431 -8.79 -10.08 -29.31
C GLY A 431 -8.76 -10.71 -27.92
N THR A 432 -7.61 -11.23 -27.49
CA THR A 432 -7.42 -11.81 -26.17
C THR A 432 -6.57 -10.91 -25.27
N VAL A 433 -6.55 -11.24 -23.98
CA VAL A 433 -5.71 -10.57 -22.99
C VAL A 433 -5.08 -11.60 -22.07
N ASP A 434 -3.78 -11.46 -21.84
CA ASP A 434 -3.10 -12.17 -20.77
C ASP A 434 -3.06 -11.26 -19.53
N ILE A 435 -3.30 -11.83 -18.35
CA ILE A 435 -3.28 -11.07 -17.11
C ILE A 435 -2.15 -11.59 -16.23
N ASP A 436 -1.17 -10.73 -15.98
CA ASP A 436 -0.05 -11.01 -15.11
C ASP A 436 -0.27 -10.35 -13.74
N TYR A 437 -0.37 -11.18 -12.69
CA TYR A 437 -0.42 -10.72 -11.31
C TYR A 437 0.99 -10.79 -10.73
N GLU A 438 1.47 -9.66 -10.25
CA GLU A 438 2.74 -9.55 -9.52
C GLU A 438 2.44 -9.52 -8.03
N VAL A 439 3.01 -10.46 -7.29
CA VAL A 439 2.81 -10.57 -5.85
C VAL A 439 4.15 -10.56 -5.13
N VAL A 440 4.19 -9.98 -3.95
CA VAL A 440 5.35 -10.04 -3.06
C VAL A 440 4.92 -10.67 -1.76
N GLU A 441 5.49 -11.83 -1.42
CA GLU A 441 5.14 -12.53 -0.19
C GLU A 441 5.60 -11.77 1.04
N ARG A 442 4.77 -11.74 2.07
CA ARG A 442 5.11 -11.19 3.38
C ARG A 442 5.07 -12.26 4.46
N PRO A 443 5.84 -12.12 5.53
CA PRO A 443 5.67 -12.94 6.72
C PRO A 443 4.24 -12.79 7.25
N ASN A 444 3.54 -13.90 7.35
CA ASN A 444 2.15 -13.95 7.82
C ASN A 444 1.96 -14.83 9.05
N ASP A 445 3.01 -15.47 9.49
CA ASP A 445 3.04 -16.21 10.73
C ASP A 445 3.05 -15.24 11.90
N GLN A 446 2.30 -15.58 12.95
CA GLN A 446 2.12 -14.72 14.11
C GLN A 446 2.63 -15.43 15.35
N ILE A 447 3.46 -14.75 16.11
CA ILE A 447 3.88 -15.15 17.43
C ILE A 447 3.24 -14.17 18.42
N GLU A 448 2.36 -14.66 19.26
CA GLU A 448 1.79 -13.91 20.38
C GLU A 448 2.56 -14.26 21.65
N LEU A 449 3.23 -13.28 22.22
CA LEU A 449 3.82 -13.37 23.53
C LEU A 449 3.26 -12.24 24.39
N SER A 450 2.46 -12.58 25.38
CA SER A 450 1.91 -11.58 26.27
C SER A 450 2.09 -12.01 27.72
N GLY A 451 2.30 -11.02 28.58
CA GLY A 451 2.39 -11.20 30.02
C GLY A 451 1.63 -10.08 30.72
N GLY A 452 0.93 -10.41 31.77
CA GLY A 452 0.16 -9.46 32.55
C GLY A 452 0.06 -9.87 33.99
N TRP A 453 -0.15 -8.90 34.88
CA TRP A 453 -0.43 -9.14 36.29
C TRP A 453 -1.94 -8.96 36.52
N GLY A 454 -2.59 -9.98 37.02
CA GLY A 454 -4.02 -9.93 37.33
C GLY A 454 -4.39 -10.98 38.34
N ASN A 455 -5.39 -10.71 39.15
CA ASN A 455 -5.92 -11.62 40.17
C ASN A 455 -4.82 -12.23 41.09
N ASN A 456 -3.87 -11.37 41.47
CA ASN A 456 -2.72 -11.72 42.33
C ASN A 456 -1.76 -12.76 41.73
N SER A 457 -1.77 -12.93 40.41
CA SER A 457 -0.89 -13.87 39.70
C SER A 457 -0.39 -13.28 38.38
N LEU A 458 0.75 -13.81 37.92
CA LEU A 458 1.27 -13.48 36.58
C LEU A 458 0.61 -14.39 35.56
N VAL A 459 0.00 -13.79 34.53
CA VAL A 459 -0.58 -14.53 33.41
C VAL A 459 0.37 -14.43 32.24
N GLY A 460 0.80 -15.54 31.70
CA GLY A 460 1.57 -15.60 30.44
C GLY A 460 0.79 -16.30 29.34
N THR A 461 0.89 -15.77 28.12
CA THR A 461 0.33 -16.39 26.91
C THR A 461 1.40 -16.53 25.86
N LEU A 462 1.52 -17.71 25.28
CA LEU A 462 2.30 -18.00 24.08
C LEU A 462 1.35 -18.54 23.02
N GLY A 463 1.26 -17.83 21.90
CA GLY A 463 0.47 -18.23 20.73
C GLY A 463 1.37 -18.30 19.49
N LEU A 464 1.22 -19.37 18.73
CA LEU A 464 1.86 -19.55 17.43
C LEU A 464 0.76 -19.80 16.41
N THR A 465 0.70 -18.96 15.37
CA THR A 465 -0.27 -19.13 14.28
C THR A 465 0.46 -19.10 12.96
N PHE A 466 0.37 -20.17 12.21
CA PHE A 466 0.92 -20.35 10.87
C PHE A 466 -0.23 -20.28 9.87
N ASN A 467 -0.27 -19.20 9.09
CA ASN A 467 -1.41 -18.90 8.20
C ASN A 467 -1.28 -19.51 6.80
N ASN A 468 -0.10 -19.99 6.42
CA ASN A 468 0.14 -20.63 5.13
C ASN A 468 0.73 -22.05 5.30
N PHE A 469 0.24 -22.77 6.28
CA PHE A 469 0.71 -24.14 6.59
C PHE A 469 0.40 -25.10 5.45
N SER A 470 1.23 -26.16 5.33
CA SER A 470 1.02 -27.26 4.39
C SER A 470 1.13 -28.62 5.07
N ALA A 471 0.01 -29.26 5.35
CA ALA A 471 -0.03 -30.60 5.89
C ALA A 471 0.56 -31.65 4.92
N LYS A 472 0.43 -31.43 3.61
CA LYS A 472 0.97 -32.33 2.57
C LYS A 472 2.51 -32.38 2.57
N LYS A 473 3.15 -31.28 2.99
CA LYS A 473 4.61 -31.18 3.01
C LYS A 473 5.22 -31.62 4.35
N LEU A 474 4.38 -32.05 5.33
CA LEU A 474 4.84 -32.39 6.68
C LEU A 474 5.92 -33.47 6.70
N PHE A 475 5.80 -34.46 5.81
CA PHE A 475 6.75 -35.58 5.69
C PHE A 475 7.79 -35.42 4.57
N LYS A 476 7.83 -34.25 3.90
CA LYS A 476 8.83 -33.98 2.87
C LYS A 476 10.11 -33.45 3.49
N LYS A 477 11.23 -34.12 3.24
CA LYS A 477 12.55 -33.71 3.69
C LYS A 477 12.89 -32.35 3.07
N GLY A 478 13.35 -31.38 3.88
CA GLY A 478 13.73 -30.04 3.39
C GLY A 478 12.59 -28.99 3.31
N SER A 479 11.33 -29.37 3.62
CA SER A 479 10.20 -28.42 3.61
C SER A 479 10.02 -27.63 4.91
N TRP A 480 10.83 -27.91 5.94
CA TRP A 480 10.75 -27.30 7.26
C TRP A 480 11.57 -26.01 7.35
N SER A 481 10.86 -24.81 7.38
CA SER A 481 11.53 -23.51 7.53
C SER A 481 10.56 -22.42 8.05
N PRO A 482 10.25 -22.32 9.35
CA PRO A 482 10.38 -23.33 10.43
C PRO A 482 9.37 -24.47 10.33
N LEU A 483 8.21 -24.26 9.68
CA LEU A 483 7.19 -25.28 9.40
C LEU A 483 6.90 -25.35 7.89
N PRO A 484 6.40 -26.50 7.41
CA PRO A 484 6.00 -26.66 6.02
C PRO A 484 4.92 -25.65 5.66
N SER A 485 5.11 -24.92 4.55
CA SER A 485 4.19 -23.86 4.12
C SER A 485 3.85 -23.97 2.64
N GLY A 486 2.76 -23.30 2.22
CA GLY A 486 2.43 -23.11 0.82
C GLY A 486 1.02 -23.54 0.41
N ASP A 487 0.25 -24.26 1.22
CA ASP A 487 -1.10 -24.73 0.86
C ASP A 487 -2.24 -23.84 1.40
N GLY A 488 -1.88 -22.73 2.08
CA GLY A 488 -2.87 -21.79 2.61
C GLY A 488 -3.70 -22.34 3.77
N GLN A 489 -3.25 -23.42 4.43
CA GLN A 489 -3.87 -23.97 5.63
C GLN A 489 -3.46 -23.13 6.85
N ARG A 490 -4.29 -23.15 7.87
CA ARG A 490 -3.99 -22.45 9.13
C ARG A 490 -3.79 -23.45 10.26
N LEU A 491 -2.64 -23.38 10.91
CA LEU A 491 -2.35 -24.11 12.15
C LEU A 491 -2.14 -23.09 13.28
N SER A 492 -2.90 -23.22 14.36
CA SER A 492 -2.77 -22.35 15.52
C SER A 492 -2.58 -23.20 16.77
N ILE A 493 -1.57 -22.86 17.56
CA ILE A 493 -1.27 -23.47 18.86
C ILE A 493 -1.15 -22.36 19.87
N ARG A 494 -1.92 -22.43 20.95
CA ARG A 494 -1.91 -21.41 22.01
C ARG A 494 -1.83 -22.07 23.37
N ALA A 495 -0.89 -21.61 24.17
CA ALA A 495 -0.75 -21.95 25.56
C ALA A 495 -0.87 -20.72 26.44
N GLN A 496 -1.70 -20.78 27.45
CA GLN A 496 -1.88 -19.71 28.43
C GLN A 496 -1.75 -20.30 29.82
N SER A 497 -1.02 -19.63 30.67
CA SER A 497 -0.84 -20.10 32.04
C SER A 497 -0.78 -18.94 33.02
N SER A 498 -1.42 -19.13 34.15
CA SER A 498 -1.30 -18.31 35.35
C SER A 498 -0.82 -19.19 36.51
N GLY A 499 0.22 -19.96 36.23
CA GLY A 499 0.78 -20.90 37.21
C GLY A 499 -0.23 -22.00 37.60
N TYR A 500 -0.49 -22.11 38.92
CA TYR A 500 -1.41 -23.12 39.48
C TYR A 500 -2.90 -22.74 39.32
N PHE A 501 -3.19 -21.44 39.08
CA PHE A 501 -4.55 -20.92 39.07
C PHE A 501 -5.29 -21.23 37.78
N PHE A 502 -4.64 -21.03 36.65
CA PHE A 502 -5.22 -21.27 35.35
C PHE A 502 -4.19 -21.78 34.34
N GLN A 503 -4.58 -22.77 33.56
CA GLN A 503 -3.81 -23.26 32.39
C GLN A 503 -4.79 -23.56 31.27
N SER A 504 -4.43 -23.17 30.05
CA SER A 504 -5.22 -23.46 28.88
C SER A 504 -4.31 -23.73 27.66
N TYR A 505 -4.58 -24.82 27.00
CA TYR A 505 -3.89 -25.26 25.80
C TYR A 505 -4.95 -25.39 24.67
N ASN A 506 -4.71 -24.79 23.55
CA ASN A 506 -5.61 -24.83 22.42
C ASN A 506 -4.81 -25.12 21.16
N MET A 507 -5.29 -26.03 20.34
CA MET A 507 -4.74 -26.34 19.02
C MET A 507 -5.88 -26.36 18.00
N SER A 508 -5.70 -25.70 16.88
CA SER A 508 -6.66 -25.74 15.77
C SER A 508 -5.95 -25.83 14.43
N PHE A 509 -6.50 -26.65 13.56
CA PHE A 509 -6.10 -26.78 12.17
C PHE A 509 -7.29 -26.47 11.28
N THR A 510 -7.11 -25.63 10.28
CA THR A 510 -8.15 -25.27 9.32
C THR A 510 -7.64 -25.41 7.89
N GLU A 511 -8.33 -26.22 7.09
CA GLU A 511 -8.23 -26.25 5.62
C GLU A 511 -9.35 -25.39 5.04
N PRO A 512 -9.06 -24.22 4.43
CA PRO A 512 -10.10 -23.30 3.94
C PRO A 512 -10.79 -23.77 2.65
N TRP A 513 -10.19 -24.69 1.90
CA TRP A 513 -10.68 -25.19 0.63
C TRP A 513 -10.70 -26.73 0.57
N LEU A 514 -11.50 -27.35 1.43
CA LEU A 514 -11.61 -28.80 1.47
C LEU A 514 -12.01 -29.36 0.09
N GLY A 515 -11.13 -30.19 -0.47
CA GLY A 515 -11.30 -30.75 -1.83
C GLY A 515 -10.87 -29.82 -2.96
N GLY A 516 -10.36 -28.60 -2.68
CA GLY A 516 -9.72 -27.70 -3.64
C GLY A 516 -10.61 -26.99 -4.66
N LYS A 517 -11.90 -27.38 -4.78
CA LYS A 517 -12.80 -26.88 -5.82
C LYS A 517 -13.78 -25.79 -5.37
N LYS A 518 -14.08 -25.74 -4.08
CA LYS A 518 -15.07 -24.80 -3.50
C LYS A 518 -14.54 -24.28 -2.16
N PRO A 519 -14.88 -23.05 -1.75
CA PRO A 519 -14.45 -22.47 -0.48
C PRO A 519 -15.22 -23.09 0.70
N ASN A 520 -15.08 -24.40 0.86
CA ASN A 520 -15.61 -25.12 2.01
C ASN A 520 -14.49 -25.30 3.02
N SER A 521 -14.61 -24.71 4.19
CA SER A 521 -13.61 -24.86 5.22
C SER A 521 -13.82 -26.10 6.06
N PHE A 522 -12.74 -26.75 6.42
CA PHE A 522 -12.72 -27.86 7.37
C PHE A 522 -11.84 -27.49 8.53
N THR A 523 -12.33 -27.58 9.75
CA THR A 523 -11.60 -27.23 10.97
C THR A 523 -11.62 -28.37 11.97
N ILE A 524 -10.47 -28.71 12.51
CA ILE A 524 -10.34 -29.58 13.67
C ILE A 524 -9.76 -28.75 14.79
N SER A 525 -10.34 -28.79 15.97
CA SER A 525 -9.80 -28.15 17.15
C SER A 525 -9.83 -29.07 18.38
N ALA A 526 -8.83 -28.90 19.22
CA ALA A 526 -8.73 -29.56 20.50
C ALA A 526 -8.28 -28.54 21.55
N PHE A 527 -8.85 -28.60 22.73
CA PHE A 527 -8.46 -27.75 23.83
C PHE A 527 -8.49 -28.48 25.18
N HIS A 528 -7.65 -28.02 26.05
CA HIS A 528 -7.64 -28.44 27.45
C HIS A 528 -7.46 -27.20 28.32
N SER A 529 -8.34 -26.98 29.25
CA SER A 529 -8.21 -25.91 30.25
C SER A 529 -8.41 -26.43 31.66
N MET A 530 -7.69 -25.85 32.58
CA MET A 530 -7.79 -26.12 34.00
C MET A 530 -7.85 -24.79 34.76
N GLN A 531 -8.81 -24.65 35.63
CA GLN A 531 -8.90 -23.58 36.61
C GLN A 531 -8.88 -24.16 38.01
N SER A 532 -8.08 -23.59 38.92
CA SER A 532 -7.96 -23.99 40.32
C SER A 532 -8.02 -22.76 41.21
N TYR A 533 -8.67 -22.87 42.35
CA TYR A 533 -8.71 -21.79 43.33
C TYR A 533 -7.64 -21.92 44.45
N ASP A 534 -6.97 -23.05 44.51
CA ASP A 534 -5.99 -23.33 45.58
C ASP A 534 -4.57 -22.98 45.13
N ARG A 535 -3.82 -22.34 46.04
CA ARG A 535 -2.41 -21.98 45.81
C ARG A 535 -1.46 -23.17 45.87
N LYS A 536 -1.88 -24.30 46.48
CA LYS A 536 -1.06 -25.48 46.58
C LYS A 536 -0.95 -26.19 45.25
N PHE A 537 0.25 -26.66 44.96
CA PHE A 537 0.53 -27.45 43.75
C PHE A 537 -0.28 -28.76 43.75
N MET A 538 -0.20 -29.47 42.63
CA MET A 538 -0.87 -30.76 42.42
C MET A 538 -0.46 -31.79 43.49
N PHE A 539 0.68 -31.58 44.15
CA PHE A 539 1.25 -32.40 45.18
C PHE A 539 1.34 -31.61 46.49
N ASP A 540 0.86 -32.17 47.56
CA ASP A 540 0.75 -31.53 48.90
C ASP A 540 1.96 -31.85 49.78
N SER A 541 2.55 -33.02 49.63
CA SER A 541 3.65 -33.54 50.43
C SER A 541 4.41 -34.65 49.66
N LEU A 542 5.52 -35.09 50.24
CA LEU A 542 6.18 -36.31 49.81
C LEU A 542 5.77 -37.43 50.79
N ASP A 543 5.58 -38.63 50.27
CA ASP A 543 5.42 -39.82 51.09
C ASP A 543 6.74 -40.25 51.78
N ALA A 544 6.69 -41.31 52.60
CA ALA A 544 7.87 -41.83 53.31
C ALA A 544 8.97 -42.35 52.33
N GLU A 545 8.56 -42.66 51.06
CA GLU A 545 9.46 -43.16 50.03
C GLU A 545 9.93 -42.01 49.10
N GLY A 546 9.54 -40.72 49.33
CA GLY A 546 9.93 -39.56 48.56
C GLY A 546 9.10 -39.32 47.28
N ASN A 547 7.97 -40.01 47.14
CA ASN A 547 7.05 -39.77 46.00
C ASN A 547 6.10 -38.62 46.31
N ASN A 548 5.67 -37.93 45.28
CA ASN A 548 4.71 -36.83 45.40
C ASN A 548 3.30 -37.34 45.74
N VAL A 549 2.74 -36.89 46.86
CA VAL A 549 1.37 -37.20 47.26
C VAL A 549 0.41 -36.21 46.61
N VAL A 550 -0.56 -36.72 45.87
CA VAL A 550 -1.57 -35.89 45.18
C VAL A 550 -2.48 -35.21 46.22
N ASN A 551 -2.63 -33.88 46.09
CA ASN A 551 -3.58 -33.14 46.91
C ASN A 551 -5.02 -33.43 46.47
N GLU A 552 -5.67 -34.39 47.12
CA GLU A 552 -7.06 -34.77 46.81
C GLU A 552 -8.08 -33.68 47.15
N ASN A 553 -7.75 -32.74 48.02
CA ASN A 553 -8.62 -31.63 48.42
C ASN A 553 -8.52 -30.42 47.52
N ARG A 554 -7.69 -30.46 46.49
CA ARG A 554 -7.51 -29.36 45.54
C ARG A 554 -8.80 -29.06 44.80
N ARG A 555 -9.24 -27.80 44.84
CA ARG A 555 -10.44 -27.33 44.12
C ARG A 555 -10.10 -26.98 42.67
N PHE A 556 -10.63 -27.71 41.73
CA PHE A 556 -10.40 -27.42 40.31
C PHE A 556 -11.57 -27.85 39.40
N ILE A 557 -11.65 -27.17 38.25
CA ILE A 557 -12.40 -27.63 37.07
C ILE A 557 -11.43 -27.85 35.93
N LYS A 558 -11.51 -28.99 35.25
CA LYS A 558 -10.81 -29.28 34.00
C LYS A 558 -11.82 -29.44 32.89
N ILE A 559 -11.56 -28.81 31.75
CA ILE A 559 -12.40 -28.91 30.56
C ILE A 559 -11.51 -29.38 29.40
N THR A 560 -11.82 -30.53 28.84
CA THR A 560 -11.13 -31.06 27.66
C THR A 560 -12.14 -31.19 26.53
N GLY A 561 -11.83 -30.65 25.38
CA GLY A 561 -12.75 -30.70 24.25
C GLY A 561 -12.06 -30.94 22.92
N VAL A 562 -12.78 -31.61 22.05
CA VAL A 562 -12.41 -31.78 20.64
C VAL A 562 -13.62 -31.44 19.77
N SER A 563 -13.39 -30.80 18.62
CA SER A 563 -14.46 -30.50 17.68
C SER A 563 -13.98 -30.61 16.24
N VAL A 564 -14.92 -30.93 15.35
CA VAL A 564 -14.75 -30.96 13.90
C VAL A 564 -15.82 -30.07 13.30
N GLY A 565 -15.41 -29.16 12.43
CA GLY A 565 -16.31 -28.18 11.83
C GLY A 565 -16.18 -28.13 10.31
N LEU A 566 -17.30 -27.86 9.65
CA LEU A 566 -17.42 -27.67 8.20
C LEU A 566 -18.08 -26.32 7.93
N GLY A 567 -17.40 -25.43 7.24
CA GLY A 567 -17.91 -24.12 6.84
C GLY A 567 -18.18 -24.09 5.33
N LYS A 568 -19.25 -23.41 4.94
CA LYS A 568 -19.60 -23.19 3.54
C LYS A 568 -20.09 -21.77 3.33
N ARG A 569 -19.56 -21.10 2.33
CA ARG A 569 -20.07 -19.81 1.85
C ARG A 569 -21.26 -20.05 0.93
N LEU A 570 -22.34 -19.34 1.15
CA LEU A 570 -23.54 -19.42 0.32
C LEU A 570 -23.46 -18.38 -0.80
N LYS A 571 -24.09 -18.67 -1.94
CA LYS A 571 -24.27 -17.72 -3.04
C LYS A 571 -25.65 -17.05 -3.03
N TRP A 572 -26.59 -17.64 -2.31
CA TRP A 572 -27.95 -17.16 -2.16
C TRP A 572 -28.29 -17.06 -0.67
N PRO A 573 -28.96 -15.99 -0.20
CA PRO A 573 -29.52 -14.84 -0.93
C PRO A 573 -28.47 -13.83 -1.41
N ASP A 574 -27.30 -13.77 -0.80
CA ASP A 574 -26.16 -12.97 -1.23
C ASP A 574 -24.81 -13.62 -0.84
N ASP A 575 -23.71 -13.11 -1.33
CA ASP A 575 -22.36 -13.65 -1.11
C ASP A 575 -21.81 -13.44 0.32
N TYR A 576 -22.55 -12.74 1.17
CA TYR A 576 -22.13 -12.44 2.55
C TYR A 576 -22.56 -13.53 3.53
N PHE A 577 -23.40 -14.47 3.12
CA PHE A 577 -23.86 -15.57 3.97
C PHE A 577 -22.86 -16.72 4.03
N SER A 578 -22.69 -17.23 5.24
CA SER A 578 -21.93 -18.45 5.51
C SER A 578 -22.68 -19.35 6.48
N VAL A 579 -22.55 -20.64 6.31
CA VAL A 579 -23.05 -21.66 7.24
C VAL A 579 -21.88 -22.45 7.77
N TYR A 580 -21.91 -22.74 9.07
CA TYR A 580 -20.91 -23.53 9.76
C TYR A 580 -21.59 -24.63 10.59
N TYR A 581 -21.20 -25.85 10.34
CA TYR A 581 -21.62 -27.04 11.05
C TYR A 581 -20.47 -27.52 11.91
N GLU A 582 -20.72 -27.79 13.17
CA GLU A 582 -19.73 -28.28 14.11
C GLU A 582 -20.29 -29.46 14.88
N ALA A 583 -19.50 -30.52 15.03
CA ALA A 583 -19.74 -31.60 15.95
C ALA A 583 -18.58 -31.65 16.95
N GLY A 584 -18.88 -31.72 18.21
CA GLY A 584 -17.86 -31.70 19.22
C GLY A 584 -18.21 -32.53 20.45
N TYR A 585 -17.20 -32.75 21.25
CA TYR A 585 -17.31 -33.42 22.54
C TYR A 585 -16.50 -32.63 23.58
N GLN A 586 -17.12 -32.34 24.72
CA GLN A 586 -16.49 -31.67 25.84
C GLN A 586 -16.65 -32.54 27.08
N HIS A 587 -15.56 -32.72 27.79
CA HIS A 587 -15.50 -33.44 29.07
C HIS A 587 -15.11 -32.47 30.17
N TYR A 588 -15.97 -32.33 31.15
CA TYR A 588 -15.76 -31.55 32.37
C TYR A 588 -15.42 -32.47 33.51
N LYS A 589 -14.35 -32.16 34.28
CA LYS A 589 -14.02 -32.84 35.52
C LYS A 589 -13.92 -31.82 36.64
N LEU A 590 -14.72 -32.00 37.68
CA LEU A 590 -14.78 -31.16 38.87
C LEU A 590 -14.18 -31.90 40.04
N ASN A 591 -13.45 -31.18 40.89
CA ASN A 591 -12.96 -31.69 42.17
C ASN A 591 -13.11 -30.58 43.21
N ASN A 592 -13.98 -30.78 44.19
CA ASN A 592 -14.32 -29.80 45.24
C ASN A 592 -14.71 -28.41 44.69
N PHE A 593 -15.32 -28.35 43.50
CA PHE A 593 -15.61 -27.11 42.74
C PHE A 593 -17.12 -26.81 42.76
N GLY A 594 -17.72 -26.73 43.95
CA GLY A 594 -19.16 -26.62 44.13
C GLY A 594 -19.75 -25.21 44.16
N SER A 595 -18.96 -24.16 43.97
CA SER A 595 -19.47 -22.76 44.13
C SER A 595 -20.38 -22.28 43.00
N ILE A 596 -20.37 -22.96 41.85
CA ILE A 596 -21.03 -22.51 40.60
C ILE A 596 -22.02 -23.57 40.08
N PHE A 597 -21.76 -24.82 40.38
CA PHE A 597 -22.54 -25.97 39.93
C PHE A 597 -23.27 -26.65 41.05
N SER A 598 -24.29 -27.41 40.75
CA SER A 598 -25.13 -28.10 41.72
C SER A 598 -24.40 -29.24 42.45
N PHE A 599 -23.23 -29.66 41.98
CA PHE A 599 -22.38 -30.67 42.62
C PHE A 599 -20.91 -30.25 42.59
N ALA A 600 -20.13 -30.68 43.56
CA ALA A 600 -18.74 -30.29 43.73
C ALA A 600 -17.75 -31.27 43.10
N ASN A 601 -18.08 -32.52 43.03
CA ASN A 601 -17.22 -33.61 42.56
C ASN A 601 -17.89 -34.42 41.47
N GLY A 602 -17.14 -34.78 40.42
CA GLY A 602 -17.63 -35.62 39.38
C GLY A 602 -17.19 -35.21 37.98
N TYR A 603 -17.86 -35.71 37.01
CA TYR A 603 -17.59 -35.40 35.60
C TYR A 603 -18.89 -35.24 34.81
N VAL A 604 -18.80 -34.47 33.74
CA VAL A 604 -19.90 -34.16 32.81
C VAL A 604 -19.41 -34.33 31.38
N ASN A 605 -20.23 -34.99 30.57
CA ASN A 605 -19.97 -35.20 29.14
C ASN A 605 -20.95 -34.37 28.34
N ASN A 606 -20.45 -33.65 27.33
CA ASN A 606 -21.25 -32.82 26.45
C ASN A 606 -20.91 -33.12 24.99
N PRO A 607 -21.43 -34.21 24.41
CA PRO A 607 -21.45 -34.38 22.98
C PRO A 607 -22.47 -33.43 22.38
N TYR A 608 -22.08 -32.60 21.39
CA TYR A 608 -22.94 -31.60 20.81
C TYR A 608 -22.79 -31.48 19.31
N VAL A 609 -23.84 -30.98 18.67
CA VAL A 609 -23.79 -30.42 17.32
C VAL A 609 -24.20 -28.96 17.37
N GLN A 610 -23.54 -28.15 16.57
CA GLN A 610 -23.83 -26.73 16.45
C GLN A 610 -23.97 -26.33 15.00
N TRP A 611 -25.02 -25.59 14.71
CA TRP A 611 -25.25 -24.91 13.44
C TRP A 611 -25.12 -23.42 13.65
N ARG A 612 -24.41 -22.76 12.73
CA ARG A 612 -24.23 -21.32 12.78
C ARG A 612 -24.47 -20.79 11.37
N ILE A 613 -25.36 -19.83 11.24
CA ILE A 613 -25.58 -19.06 10.03
C ILE A 613 -25.12 -17.64 10.31
N SER A 614 -24.23 -17.13 9.51
CA SER A 614 -23.69 -15.77 9.67
C SER A 614 -23.79 -15.02 8.36
N ARG A 615 -24.14 -13.74 8.44
CA ARG A 615 -24.06 -12.77 7.35
C ARG A 615 -23.16 -11.64 7.78
N ASN A 616 -22.12 -11.36 7.00
CA ASN A 616 -21.19 -10.27 7.30
C ASN A 616 -20.96 -9.41 6.06
N SER A 617 -21.61 -8.25 6.03
CA SER A 617 -21.50 -7.24 4.97
C SER A 617 -20.77 -5.97 5.43
N ILE A 618 -19.99 -6.03 6.52
CA ILE A 618 -19.23 -4.90 7.05
C ILE A 618 -18.17 -4.49 6.03
N ASP A 619 -18.08 -3.18 5.76
CA ASP A 619 -17.17 -2.61 4.76
C ASP A 619 -15.69 -2.75 5.14
N GLN A 620 -15.35 -2.65 6.42
CA GLN A 620 -13.99 -2.83 6.94
C GLN A 620 -13.97 -3.35 8.38
N PRO A 621 -13.02 -4.22 8.75
CA PRO A 621 -12.96 -4.82 10.09
C PRO A 621 -12.67 -3.80 11.19
N LEU A 622 -11.79 -2.82 10.93
CA LEU A 622 -11.45 -1.75 11.85
C LEU A 622 -12.23 -0.49 11.50
N TYR A 623 -12.95 0.07 12.49
CA TYR A 623 -13.78 1.27 12.34
C TYR A 623 -14.81 1.16 11.20
N PRO A 624 -15.75 0.19 11.25
CA PRO A 624 -16.76 0.03 10.22
C PRO A 624 -17.57 1.29 10.01
N ARG A 625 -17.89 1.60 8.76
CA ARG A 625 -18.66 2.77 8.38
C ARG A 625 -20.06 2.43 7.86
N SER A 626 -20.20 1.21 7.35
CA SER A 626 -21.47 0.70 6.82
C SER A 626 -21.53 -0.82 6.83
N GLY A 627 -22.73 -1.37 6.74
CA GLY A 627 -22.96 -2.80 6.68
C GLY A 627 -23.49 -3.40 7.97
N SER A 628 -23.60 -4.72 7.99
CA SER A 628 -24.12 -5.45 9.15
C SER A 628 -23.42 -6.78 9.34
N SER A 629 -23.35 -7.20 10.61
CA SER A 629 -22.94 -8.54 10.99
C SER A 629 -24.08 -9.20 11.77
N ILE A 630 -24.60 -10.30 11.27
CA ILE A 630 -25.73 -11.03 11.87
C ILE A 630 -25.28 -12.47 12.03
N THR A 631 -25.47 -13.04 13.21
CA THR A 631 -25.17 -14.46 13.49
C THR A 631 -26.31 -15.10 14.26
N LEU A 632 -26.78 -16.22 13.75
CA LEU A 632 -27.71 -17.13 14.41
C LEU A 632 -27.00 -18.44 14.66
N SER A 633 -27.01 -18.94 15.87
CA SER A 633 -26.45 -20.25 16.22
C SER A 633 -27.44 -21.08 17.04
N LEU A 634 -27.46 -22.35 16.72
CA LEU A 634 -28.16 -23.38 17.46
C LEU A 634 -27.14 -24.44 17.88
N LYS A 635 -26.95 -24.61 19.17
CA LYS A 635 -26.14 -25.68 19.77
C LYS A 635 -27.06 -26.67 20.48
N SER A 636 -26.97 -27.94 20.16
CA SER A 636 -27.82 -28.98 20.71
C SER A 636 -26.99 -30.18 21.16
N SER A 637 -27.30 -30.76 22.29
CA SER A 637 -26.72 -32.03 22.68
C SER A 637 -27.17 -33.15 21.74
N VAL A 638 -26.32 -34.17 21.54
CA VAL A 638 -26.57 -35.19 20.50
C VAL A 638 -27.38 -36.34 21.01
N TYR A 639 -27.32 -36.66 22.31
CA TYR A 639 -27.86 -37.88 22.84
C TYR A 639 -28.57 -37.68 24.19
N PRO A 640 -29.90 -37.87 24.25
CA PRO A 640 -30.58 -37.82 25.53
C PRO A 640 -30.26 -39.13 26.33
N TYR A 641 -29.38 -38.98 27.29
CA TYR A 641 -28.93 -40.07 28.17
C TYR A 641 -30.09 -40.78 28.86
N SER A 642 -31.16 -40.05 29.19
CA SER A 642 -32.39 -40.56 29.79
C SER A 642 -33.13 -41.60 28.92
N ARG A 643 -33.06 -41.46 27.56
CA ARG A 643 -33.67 -42.42 26.63
C ARG A 643 -32.86 -43.70 26.48
N ILE A 644 -31.53 -43.66 26.76
CA ILE A 644 -30.70 -44.86 26.67
C ILE A 644 -30.89 -45.76 27.89
N ASN A 645 -31.03 -45.16 29.09
CA ASN A 645 -31.06 -45.89 30.32
C ASN A 645 -32.46 -46.14 30.87
N ASN A 646 -33.54 -45.75 30.15
CA ASN A 646 -34.95 -45.91 30.56
C ASN A 646 -35.24 -45.39 31.98
N ILE A 647 -34.58 -44.28 32.41
CA ILE A 647 -34.79 -43.69 33.71
C ILE A 647 -36.09 -42.89 33.66
N GLU A 648 -37.12 -43.39 34.33
CA GLU A 648 -38.45 -42.72 34.38
C GLU A 648 -38.50 -41.63 35.47
N ASP A 649 -37.74 -41.75 36.53
CA ASP A 649 -37.74 -40.79 37.65
C ASP A 649 -36.34 -40.22 37.90
N HIS A 650 -36.15 -38.96 37.53
CA HIS A 650 -34.91 -38.23 37.78
C HIS A 650 -34.77 -37.66 39.19
N SER A 651 -35.84 -37.67 39.98
CA SER A 651 -35.78 -37.14 41.37
C SER A 651 -34.93 -38.00 42.30
N ILE A 652 -34.76 -39.27 41.98
CA ILE A 652 -33.98 -40.26 42.76
C ILE A 652 -32.46 -40.11 42.51
N LEU A 653 -32.07 -39.52 41.39
CA LEU A 653 -30.66 -39.43 41.00
C LEU A 653 -29.93 -38.31 41.76
N SER A 654 -28.65 -38.54 42.07
CA SER A 654 -27.76 -37.49 42.49
C SER A 654 -27.56 -36.44 41.40
N ASP A 655 -27.25 -35.18 41.77
CA ASP A 655 -27.03 -34.12 40.79
C ASP A 655 -25.91 -34.45 39.79
N GLN A 656 -24.88 -35.18 40.19
CA GLN A 656 -23.84 -35.64 39.30
C GLN A 656 -24.36 -36.62 38.24
N GLU A 657 -25.26 -37.53 38.64
CA GLU A 657 -25.86 -38.49 37.71
C GLU A 657 -26.84 -37.82 36.73
N LYS A 658 -27.61 -36.83 37.21
CA LYS A 658 -28.51 -36.01 36.37
C LYS A 658 -27.77 -35.33 35.24
N TYR A 659 -26.59 -34.78 35.52
CA TYR A 659 -25.81 -34.01 34.55
C TYR A 659 -24.63 -34.78 33.94
N LYS A 660 -24.54 -36.12 34.13
CA LYS A 660 -23.47 -36.95 33.56
C LYS A 660 -23.36 -36.78 32.03
N PHE A 661 -24.49 -36.56 31.34
CA PHE A 661 -24.58 -36.11 29.96
C PHE A 661 -25.55 -34.94 29.87
N LEU A 662 -25.10 -33.82 29.25
CA LEU A 662 -25.91 -32.63 29.12
C LEU A 662 -27.03 -32.85 28.08
N GLN A 663 -28.22 -32.31 28.37
CA GLN A 663 -29.41 -32.41 27.53
C GLN A 663 -30.01 -31.01 27.34
N TYR A 664 -29.75 -30.34 26.18
CA TYR A 664 -30.20 -28.97 25.96
C TYR A 664 -30.25 -28.60 24.50
N ASN A 665 -31.00 -27.54 24.24
CA ASN A 665 -30.95 -26.72 23.03
C ASN A 665 -30.62 -25.28 23.42
N LYS A 666 -29.60 -24.69 22.81
CA LYS A 666 -29.16 -23.31 23.04
C LYS A 666 -29.25 -22.53 21.77
N PHE A 667 -30.13 -21.55 21.72
CA PHE A 667 -30.26 -20.59 20.63
C PHE A 667 -29.51 -19.32 21.02
N LYS A 668 -28.80 -18.74 20.05
CA LYS A 668 -28.15 -17.46 20.21
C LYS A 668 -28.25 -16.66 18.93
N PHE A 669 -28.77 -15.46 19.04
CA PHE A 669 -28.80 -14.48 17.97
C PHE A 669 -28.00 -13.26 18.36
N THR A 670 -27.14 -12.79 17.46
CA THR A 670 -26.41 -11.55 17.64
C THR A 670 -26.41 -10.77 16.35
N SER A 671 -26.56 -9.46 16.43
CA SER A 671 -26.52 -8.59 15.29
C SER A 671 -25.89 -7.24 15.62
N SER A 672 -25.21 -6.68 14.64
CA SER A 672 -24.61 -5.34 14.71
C SER A 672 -24.83 -4.65 13.37
N TRP A 673 -25.38 -3.45 13.37
CA TRP A 673 -25.59 -2.62 12.19
C TRP A 673 -24.79 -1.34 12.30
N PHE A 674 -24.11 -0.99 11.23
CA PHE A 674 -23.34 0.24 11.11
C PHE A 674 -23.97 1.14 10.05
N THR A 675 -24.50 2.27 10.48
CA THR A 675 -25.19 3.22 9.60
C THR A 675 -24.55 4.60 9.71
N PRO A 676 -24.01 5.15 8.60
CA PRO A 676 -23.44 6.49 8.60
C PRO A 676 -24.57 7.54 8.67
N ILE A 677 -24.45 8.49 9.60
CA ILE A 677 -25.37 9.62 9.72
C ILE A 677 -24.88 10.82 8.90
N SER A 678 -23.56 11.02 8.82
CA SER A 678 -22.97 12.15 8.11
C SER A 678 -22.68 11.81 6.64
N LYS A 679 -22.85 12.77 5.72
CA LYS A 679 -22.54 12.62 4.28
C LYS A 679 -21.09 12.14 4.04
N ASN A 680 -20.13 12.58 4.86
CA ASN A 680 -18.73 12.20 4.77
C ASN A 680 -18.39 10.87 5.50
N LYS A 681 -19.40 10.14 6.00
CA LYS A 681 -19.28 8.86 6.72
C LYS A 681 -18.34 8.90 7.94
N LYS A 682 -18.13 10.08 8.56
CA LYS A 682 -17.28 10.21 9.75
C LYS A 682 -18.02 9.94 11.04
N LEU A 683 -19.33 10.14 11.06
CA LEU A 683 -20.21 9.82 12.18
C LEU A 683 -21.04 8.59 11.81
N VAL A 684 -20.87 7.52 12.58
CA VAL A 684 -21.51 6.21 12.36
C VAL A 684 -22.23 5.78 13.64
N VAL A 685 -23.46 5.35 13.51
CA VAL A 685 -24.20 4.67 14.59
C VAL A 685 -24.00 3.18 14.47
N ASN A 686 -23.67 2.54 15.60
CA ASN A 686 -23.61 1.08 15.72
C ASN A 686 -24.75 0.64 16.65
N ALA A 687 -25.77 0.02 16.07
CA ALA A 687 -26.85 -0.63 16.82
C ALA A 687 -26.52 -2.12 17.01
N ARG A 688 -26.69 -2.62 18.24
CA ARG A 688 -26.45 -4.02 18.58
C ARG A 688 -27.69 -4.63 19.21
N LEU A 689 -27.98 -5.86 18.80
CA LEU A 689 -29.05 -6.67 19.37
C LEU A 689 -28.52 -8.06 19.65
N GLY A 690 -28.78 -8.58 20.85
CA GLY A 690 -28.48 -9.95 21.25
C GLY A 690 -29.69 -10.60 21.88
N PHE A 691 -29.89 -11.90 21.57
CA PHE A 691 -30.93 -12.72 22.17
C PHE A 691 -30.36 -14.13 22.40
N GLY A 692 -30.64 -14.70 23.57
CA GLY A 692 -30.25 -16.05 23.93
C GLY A 692 -31.39 -16.81 24.59
N LEU A 693 -31.54 -18.08 24.23
CA LEU A 693 -32.52 -18.97 24.84
C LEU A 693 -31.85 -20.32 25.08
N LEU A 694 -31.95 -20.81 26.32
CA LEU A 694 -31.51 -22.12 26.70
C LEU A 694 -32.72 -22.95 27.18
N ASN A 695 -32.91 -24.12 26.60
CA ASN A 695 -33.97 -25.04 26.97
C ASN A 695 -33.42 -26.45 27.23
N GLY A 696 -33.69 -27.00 28.38
CA GLY A 696 -33.42 -28.42 28.66
C GLY A 696 -34.39 -29.33 27.88
N TRP A 697 -33.93 -30.51 27.45
CA TRP A 697 -34.79 -31.45 26.77
C TRP A 697 -35.77 -32.12 27.72
N ASN A 698 -35.35 -32.31 28.99
CA ASN A 698 -36.17 -32.83 30.08
C ASN A 698 -36.51 -31.69 31.02
N LYS A 699 -37.81 -31.53 31.31
CA LYS A 699 -38.32 -30.48 32.22
C LYS A 699 -37.87 -30.73 33.66
N ASP A 700 -37.70 -31.97 34.06
CA ASP A 700 -37.29 -32.32 35.44
C ASP A 700 -35.81 -32.03 35.72
N LEU A 701 -34.98 -32.03 34.65
CA LEU A 701 -33.55 -31.66 34.73
C LEU A 701 -33.34 -30.16 34.62
N GLY A 702 -34.27 -29.43 34.01
CA GLY A 702 -34.15 -28.00 33.76
C GLY A 702 -32.99 -27.63 32.83
N ALA A 703 -32.57 -26.37 32.85
CA ALA A 703 -31.45 -25.89 32.06
C ALA A 703 -30.10 -26.30 32.68
N PRO A 704 -29.20 -26.93 31.91
CA PRO A 704 -27.93 -27.42 32.45
C PRO A 704 -27.02 -26.28 32.89
N PRO A 705 -26.41 -26.37 34.06
CA PRO A 705 -25.61 -25.28 34.66
C PRO A 705 -24.39 -24.87 33.85
N PHE A 706 -23.85 -25.75 33.01
CA PHE A 706 -22.63 -25.54 32.23
C PHE A 706 -22.85 -24.70 30.96
N GLU A 707 -24.10 -24.50 30.53
CA GLU A 707 -24.45 -23.78 29.30
C GLU A 707 -25.29 -22.53 29.53
N ARG A 708 -25.54 -22.17 30.81
CA ARG A 708 -26.37 -21.00 31.18
C ARG A 708 -25.74 -19.67 30.76
N PHE A 709 -26.59 -18.68 30.54
CA PHE A 709 -26.18 -17.29 30.39
C PHE A 709 -26.12 -16.60 31.74
N TYR A 710 -25.05 -15.88 32.02
CA TYR A 710 -24.85 -15.09 33.21
C TYR A 710 -24.80 -13.62 32.88
N LEU A 711 -25.56 -12.79 33.58
CA LEU A 711 -25.64 -11.36 33.37
C LEU A 711 -24.81 -10.60 34.39
N GLY A 712 -24.13 -9.53 33.96
CA GLY A 712 -23.34 -8.64 34.80
C GLY A 712 -21.88 -8.58 34.39
N GLY A 713 -21.14 -7.73 35.10
CA GLY A 713 -19.72 -7.50 34.83
C GLY A 713 -19.44 -6.40 33.83
N SER A 714 -18.27 -5.82 33.94
CA SER A 714 -17.83 -4.68 33.12
C SER A 714 -17.51 -5.04 31.66
N GLY A 715 -17.43 -6.33 31.34
CA GLY A 715 -16.91 -6.82 30.05
C GLY A 715 -15.40 -6.60 29.86
N LEU A 716 -14.73 -6.04 30.88
CA LEU A 716 -13.27 -5.78 30.89
C LEU A 716 -12.48 -6.94 31.44
N SER A 717 -13.10 -7.80 32.25
CA SER A 717 -12.50 -9.08 32.68
C SER A 717 -12.53 -10.04 31.50
N GLY A 718 -11.54 -9.95 30.64
CA GLY A 718 -11.45 -10.68 29.36
C GLY A 718 -11.24 -12.19 29.48
N PHE A 719 -11.41 -12.77 30.67
CA PHE A 719 -11.12 -14.19 30.91
C PHE A 719 -12.27 -14.84 31.63
N ASN A 720 -13.14 -15.48 30.88
CA ASN A 720 -14.07 -16.46 31.43
C ASN A 720 -13.33 -17.81 31.54
N LEU A 721 -12.77 -18.05 32.69
CA LEU A 721 -11.86 -19.18 32.92
C LEU A 721 -12.60 -20.49 33.13
N ASP A 722 -13.87 -20.46 33.49
CA ASP A 722 -14.70 -21.62 33.81
C ASP A 722 -15.68 -22.02 32.69
N GLY A 723 -15.59 -21.36 31.54
CA GLY A 723 -16.39 -21.69 30.35
C GLY A 723 -17.83 -21.14 30.36
N ARG A 724 -18.23 -20.36 31.39
CA ARG A 724 -19.55 -19.71 31.43
C ARG A 724 -19.69 -18.61 30.36
N GLU A 725 -20.88 -18.43 29.83
CA GLU A 725 -21.17 -17.34 28.94
C GLU A 725 -21.68 -16.11 29.70
N ILE A 726 -20.83 -15.10 29.84
CA ILE A 726 -21.15 -13.87 30.56
C ILE A 726 -21.60 -12.80 29.55
N ILE A 727 -22.77 -12.25 29.78
CA ILE A 727 -23.31 -11.10 29.06
C ILE A 727 -22.99 -9.86 29.88
N ALA A 728 -22.02 -9.08 29.44
CA ALA A 728 -21.58 -7.87 30.13
C ALA A 728 -22.69 -6.85 30.24
N LEU A 729 -22.93 -6.35 31.46
CA LEU A 729 -23.88 -5.29 31.75
C LEU A 729 -23.22 -4.25 32.63
N ARG A 730 -22.95 -3.08 32.06
CA ARG A 730 -22.27 -1.99 32.74
C ARG A 730 -23.08 -1.50 33.94
N GLY A 731 -22.43 -1.35 35.09
CA GLY A 731 -23.06 -0.88 36.33
C GLY A 731 -23.51 -2.01 37.26
N TYR A 732 -23.32 -3.28 36.86
CA TYR A 732 -23.65 -4.43 37.68
C TYR A 732 -22.41 -5.33 37.78
N ASP A 733 -22.15 -5.86 38.98
CA ASP A 733 -21.10 -6.85 39.16
C ASP A 733 -21.46 -8.18 38.49
N GLU A 734 -20.46 -9.04 38.27
CA GLU A 734 -20.69 -10.34 37.66
C GLU A 734 -21.69 -11.16 38.48
N GLN A 735 -22.74 -11.69 37.81
CA GLN A 735 -23.78 -12.54 38.36
C GLN A 735 -24.78 -11.88 39.31
N THR A 736 -24.72 -10.59 39.56
CA THR A 736 -25.65 -9.92 40.51
C THR A 736 -27.12 -9.91 40.05
N ILE A 737 -27.36 -10.07 38.73
CA ILE A 737 -28.72 -10.09 38.13
C ILE A 737 -29.16 -11.52 37.82
N SER A 738 -28.22 -12.45 37.71
CA SER A 738 -28.56 -13.86 37.47
C SER A 738 -28.98 -14.51 38.78
N THR A 739 -30.09 -15.26 38.74
CA THR A 739 -30.49 -16.08 39.92
C THR A 739 -29.41 -17.09 40.25
N ASN A 740 -29.23 -17.44 41.53
CA ASN A 740 -28.27 -18.47 41.95
C ASN A 740 -28.56 -19.83 41.30
N THR A 741 -29.77 -20.04 40.82
CA THR A 741 -30.23 -21.25 40.13
C THR A 741 -30.05 -21.11 38.62
N GLY A 742 -29.78 -19.90 38.11
CA GLY A 742 -29.55 -19.66 36.66
C GLY A 742 -30.79 -19.86 35.80
N ASP A 743 -31.97 -19.56 36.31
CA ASP A 743 -33.25 -19.60 35.58
C ASP A 743 -33.44 -18.34 34.71
#